data_1979d2a555913029c93994487bf8ddcf
#
_entry.id   1979d2a555913029c93994487bf8ddcf
#
_cell.length_a   1.000
_cell.length_b   1.000
_cell.length_c   1.000
_cell.angle_alpha   90.00
_cell.angle_beta   90.00
_cell.angle_gamma   90.00
#
_symmetry.space_group_name_H-M   'P 1'
#
loop_
_entity.id
_entity.type
_entity.pdbx_description
1 polymer ?
#
loop_
_entity_poly.entity_id
_entity_poly.type
_entity_poly.pdbx_seq_one_letter_code
_entity_poly.pdbx_strand_id
1 'polypeptide(L)'
;MQNPGLSEKTKSVETGVERGRAGLRFRPPRMLFNAIERPYLLSKLMDGLARQIVVLRAPPGFGKTALMKAAYDRILAGTLLLPGMRETPIAHCSWLTLSSPQSPEDFVADLRQALDLPQRADTADALLDTMEAVGRRSGVTVLFLDNADAAVGQHPFLEQMVLSAPDNLSIAVASFRPAAIPLARLKARGTLSEITASDLLFGRSELQRLLSRSQTAASVDQLMQVTRGWPALAQLGSSVSAQTEPFLTEQHADMMGFVRETIISQLSPALCDVLQKMASFDEFRLDLATDLGAEPVSSDDLAFLEALNPVVEKNAGGWLSLHPVLRSCFTDDMATKPTDNGRALHRRAATWFATRGLLEQAVSHAARSGDFRMAEEIIDQAGGVDIFLRAGHKVLEHLIDNFPPDVLHASPGLVVCYAVVLSKRGNGTAGRERLDLLKENGDWSEVALAAVPRDVLDHIDSLIDVYVDRRMDTARANHWEQVAATLPPHATWELAWIHNHLCIIYTRLGDLEAARRTALKALGYYREEKAAYAQVFMLVHLGLVGSLSGEFSSALQFCREAEALVESKHWSDRNLLAITRLACADVLYHQGEVQLVETMLSECMEPMVRGESWVDLFTRLFSLLARSRLHVSGFDTAIAAIDKAEEVAVERAMPRLKIAAGIMRIDLLVRVGMIESAVQASEKVVAMRGRVDPNNWTWREAYDYEIASARLVLVLGHAQTALDALETLIAKSSRDGQGYHRLIAEIIAVRAAWNAGQQDKALSYMQSAIALARAHEATQFFIDEGPEFAVTLRAIVRRFGLKAFSVDAVDFMSRIVGHGFQRQPKTAIAMQERIDGVKPSAGLLSGRETSVLKLLADGRSNKEMARSLDISEATVKFHLKNIYAKLGVSRRGMAVSVSNQLNLTGGS
;
A
#
# COMPACT_ATOMS: atom_id res chain seq x y z
N MET A 1 8.03 -80.34 5.75
CA MET A 1 8.31 -79.95 4.41
C MET A 1 8.52 -78.41 4.46
N GLN A 2 9.66 -77.99 4.75
CA GLN A 2 10.77 -77.51 3.91
C GLN A 2 10.31 -76.45 2.91
N ASN A 3 10.65 -75.23 3.24
CA ASN A 3 11.13 -74.33 2.22
C ASN A 3 12.25 -73.47 2.78
N PRO A 4 13.36 -73.36 2.07
CA PRO A 4 14.56 -72.67 2.53
C PRO A 4 14.63 -71.24 2.09
N GLY A 5 15.21 -70.42 2.87
CA GLY A 5 15.87 -69.18 2.82
C GLY A 5 16.03 -68.43 1.54
N LEU A 6 15.84 -67.15 1.66
CA LEU A 6 16.53 -66.09 0.91
C LEU A 6 17.10 -65.10 1.90
N SER A 7 18.35 -65.30 2.23
CA SER A 7 19.22 -64.35 2.94
C SER A 7 19.58 -63.27 1.91
N GLU A 8 18.93 -62.16 1.94
CA GLU A 8 19.46 -60.93 1.33
C GLU A 8 20.55 -60.38 2.23
N LYS A 9 21.76 -60.61 1.79
CA LYS A 9 22.93 -59.89 2.25
C LYS A 9 22.78 -58.43 1.77
N THR A 10 22.29 -57.57 2.61
CA THR A 10 22.57 -56.16 2.52
C THR A 10 24.06 -55.97 2.67
N LYS A 11 24.74 -55.86 1.55
CA LYS A 11 26.08 -55.27 1.53
C LYS A 11 25.97 -53.81 1.98
N SER A 12 26.33 -53.56 3.25
CA SER A 12 26.74 -52.26 3.66
C SER A 12 27.92 -51.85 2.81
N VAL A 13 27.69 -50.89 1.92
CA VAL A 13 28.78 -50.17 1.28
C VAL A 13 29.49 -49.46 2.45
N GLU A 14 30.62 -50.01 2.87
CA GLU A 14 31.53 -49.32 3.76
C GLU A 14 31.95 -48.03 3.04
N THR A 15 31.34 -46.92 3.41
CA THR A 15 31.82 -45.60 3.02
C THR A 15 33.18 -45.43 3.66
N GLY A 16 34.24 -45.46 2.84
CA GLY A 16 35.64 -45.37 3.26
C GLY A 16 36.05 -44.00 3.79
N VAL A 17 35.22 -43.40 4.65
CA VAL A 17 35.56 -42.17 5.34
C VAL A 17 36.20 -42.50 6.68
N GLU A 18 37.51 -42.34 6.77
CA GLU A 18 38.29 -42.56 8.01
C GLU A 18 38.02 -41.40 9.00
N ARG A 19 37.78 -41.73 10.28
CA ARG A 19 37.64 -40.74 11.35
C ARG A 19 39.02 -40.35 11.90
N GLY A 20 39.38 -39.04 11.92
CA GLY A 20 40.57 -38.52 12.56
C GLY A 20 40.58 -38.80 14.08
N ARG A 21 41.78 -38.90 14.65
CA ARG A 21 42.05 -39.37 16.04
C ARG A 21 41.72 -38.43 17.16
N ALA A 22 41.47 -38.91 18.32
CA ALA A 22 40.73 -38.59 19.47
C ALA A 22 41.27 -37.48 20.40
N GLY A 23 40.97 -36.18 20.14
CA GLY A 23 40.96 -35.12 21.13
C GLY A 23 39.64 -34.31 20.98
N LEU A 24 39.22 -33.61 22.01
CA LEU A 24 37.97 -32.81 21.97
C LEU A 24 37.99 -31.74 20.85
N ARG A 25 39.17 -31.25 20.45
CA ARG A 25 39.36 -30.26 19.38
C ARG A 25 39.12 -30.84 17.96
N PHE A 26 39.31 -32.15 17.83
CA PHE A 26 39.27 -32.84 16.53
C PHE A 26 37.91 -33.50 16.26
N ARG A 27 36.88 -33.13 17.03
CA ARG A 27 35.50 -33.59 16.89
C ARG A 27 34.54 -32.42 17.03
N PRO A 28 33.41 -32.41 16.29
CA PRO A 28 32.37 -31.43 16.50
C PRO A 28 31.82 -31.51 17.92
N PRO A 29 31.47 -30.38 18.55
CA PRO A 29 30.89 -30.36 19.88
C PRO A 29 29.60 -31.13 19.95
N ARG A 30 29.29 -31.75 21.11
CA ARG A 30 27.99 -32.41 21.32
C ARG A 30 26.90 -31.36 21.35
N MET A 31 25.95 -31.49 20.44
CA MET A 31 24.71 -30.71 20.43
C MET A 31 23.68 -31.45 21.25
N LEU A 32 23.22 -30.89 22.35
CA LEU A 32 22.22 -31.47 23.24
C LEU A 32 20.77 -31.12 22.77
N PHE A 33 20.64 -30.29 21.76
CA PHE A 33 19.35 -29.83 21.28
C PHE A 33 18.96 -30.50 19.98
N ASN A 34 17.66 -30.75 19.80
CA ASN A 34 17.07 -31.11 18.53
C ASN A 34 17.19 -29.92 17.53
N ALA A 35 18.36 -29.82 16.90
CA ALA A 35 18.59 -28.78 15.91
C ALA A 35 17.51 -28.83 14.82
N ILE A 36 17.00 -27.65 14.48
CA ILE A 36 16.04 -27.56 13.37
C ILE A 36 16.79 -27.89 12.09
N GLU A 37 16.25 -28.84 11.33
CA GLU A 37 16.80 -29.12 10.01
C GLU A 37 16.60 -27.93 9.06
N ARG A 38 17.69 -27.54 8.41
CA ARG A 38 17.76 -26.41 7.47
C ARG A 38 18.27 -26.91 6.09
N PRO A 39 17.46 -27.65 5.33
CA PRO A 39 17.88 -28.29 4.10
C PRO A 39 18.48 -27.31 3.07
N TYR A 40 17.90 -26.13 2.95
CA TYR A 40 18.39 -25.08 2.05
C TYR A 40 19.81 -24.63 2.41
N LEU A 41 20.09 -24.33 3.69
CA LEU A 41 21.42 -23.91 4.12
C LEU A 41 22.43 -25.05 4.03
N LEU A 42 22.00 -26.25 4.30
CA LEU A 42 22.85 -27.42 4.14
C LEU A 42 23.23 -27.61 2.67
N SER A 43 22.28 -27.47 1.72
CA SER A 43 22.58 -27.44 0.30
C SER A 43 23.54 -26.32 -0.08
N LYS A 44 23.30 -25.10 0.41
CA LYS A 44 24.20 -23.94 0.19
C LYS A 44 25.62 -24.19 0.72
N LEU A 45 25.75 -24.83 1.87
CA LEU A 45 27.05 -25.23 2.43
C LEU A 45 27.75 -26.28 1.56
N MET A 46 27.02 -27.29 1.08
CA MET A 46 27.56 -28.32 0.21
C MET A 46 27.97 -27.78 -1.17
N ASP A 47 27.16 -26.91 -1.76
CA ASP A 47 27.50 -26.21 -2.99
C ASP A 47 28.76 -25.34 -2.83
N GLY A 48 28.91 -24.73 -1.63
CA GLY A 48 30.10 -23.99 -1.26
C GLY A 48 31.35 -24.89 -1.15
N LEU A 49 31.24 -26.04 -0.49
CA LEU A 49 32.32 -27.03 -0.40
C LEU A 49 32.69 -27.61 -1.78
N ALA A 50 31.75 -27.77 -2.67
CA ALA A 50 32.00 -28.17 -4.04
C ALA A 50 32.81 -27.14 -4.85
N ARG A 51 32.79 -25.87 -4.43
CA ARG A 51 33.60 -24.77 -5.00
C ARG A 51 34.99 -24.67 -4.37
N GLN A 52 35.26 -25.38 -3.32
CA GLN A 52 36.48 -25.52 -2.54
C GLN A 52 36.39 -24.86 -1.14
N ILE A 53 35.94 -23.60 -1.03
CA ILE A 53 35.98 -22.86 0.25
C ILE A 53 34.60 -22.29 0.57
N VAL A 54 34.13 -22.54 1.78
CA VAL A 54 32.93 -21.88 2.30
C VAL A 54 33.27 -21.19 3.64
N VAL A 55 32.86 -19.91 3.75
CA VAL A 55 33.04 -19.12 4.99
C VAL A 55 31.68 -18.83 5.58
N LEU A 56 31.46 -19.26 6.83
CA LEU A 56 30.29 -18.95 7.63
C LEU A 56 30.64 -17.80 8.56
N ARG A 57 30.13 -16.60 8.29
CA ARG A 57 30.40 -15.40 9.09
C ARG A 57 29.15 -14.86 9.74
N ALA A 58 29.10 -14.93 11.06
CA ALA A 58 28.00 -14.40 11.86
C ALA A 58 28.41 -14.23 13.34
N PRO A 59 27.70 -13.39 14.10
CA PRO A 59 27.86 -13.28 15.55
C PRO A 59 27.68 -14.61 16.29
N PRO A 60 28.03 -14.68 17.56
CA PRO A 60 27.75 -15.85 18.41
C PRO A 60 26.27 -16.22 18.42
N GLY A 61 25.95 -17.51 18.52
CA GLY A 61 24.57 -17.97 18.63
C GLY A 61 23.76 -18.03 17.32
N PHE A 62 24.36 -17.75 16.16
CA PHE A 62 23.67 -17.82 14.85
C PHE A 62 23.62 -19.24 14.27
N GLY A 63 24.23 -20.23 14.92
CA GLY A 63 24.13 -21.64 14.51
C GLY A 63 25.18 -22.07 13.48
N LYS A 64 26.27 -21.35 13.30
CA LYS A 64 27.41 -21.72 12.42
C LYS A 64 27.90 -23.15 12.68
N THR A 65 28.32 -23.43 13.92
CA THR A 65 28.80 -24.75 14.35
C THR A 65 27.74 -25.84 14.18
N ALA A 66 26.47 -25.52 14.43
CA ALA A 66 25.35 -26.44 14.26
C ALA A 66 25.15 -26.85 12.79
N LEU A 67 25.25 -25.91 11.87
CA LEU A 67 25.14 -26.16 10.45
C LEU A 67 26.33 -26.99 9.93
N MET A 68 27.53 -26.63 10.33
CA MET A 68 28.76 -27.38 10.00
C MET A 68 28.70 -28.82 10.54
N LYS A 69 28.25 -28.98 11.79
CA LYS A 69 28.07 -30.30 12.40
C LYS A 69 27.04 -31.15 11.64
N ALA A 70 25.91 -30.57 11.26
CA ALA A 70 24.88 -31.27 10.48
C ALA A 70 25.43 -31.78 9.13
N ALA A 71 26.30 -30.98 8.49
CA ALA A 71 26.98 -31.40 7.28
C ALA A 71 28.00 -32.52 7.55
N TYR A 72 28.85 -32.35 8.59
CA TYR A 72 29.84 -33.31 8.99
C TYR A 72 29.22 -34.70 9.29
N ASP A 73 28.19 -34.75 10.12
CA ASP A 73 27.50 -35.99 10.50
C ASP A 73 26.87 -36.69 9.26
N ARG A 74 26.30 -35.96 8.32
CA ARG A 74 25.69 -36.50 7.13
C ARG A 74 26.73 -37.00 6.11
N ILE A 75 27.86 -36.31 6.00
CA ILE A 75 29.00 -36.78 5.17
C ILE A 75 29.52 -38.11 5.74
N LEU A 76 29.73 -38.21 7.04
CA LEU A 76 30.16 -39.43 7.69
C LEU A 76 29.15 -40.57 7.57
N ALA A 77 27.86 -40.28 7.58
CA ALA A 77 26.80 -41.25 7.36
C ALA A 77 26.64 -41.68 5.88
N GLY A 78 27.36 -41.04 4.97
CA GLY A 78 27.23 -41.30 3.53
C GLY A 78 25.91 -40.86 2.91
N THR A 79 25.15 -40.02 3.65
CA THR A 79 23.81 -39.54 3.22
C THR A 79 23.88 -38.23 2.46
N LEU A 80 25.04 -37.58 2.37
CA LEU A 80 25.24 -36.33 1.70
C LEU A 80 26.54 -36.39 0.84
N LEU A 81 26.40 -36.00 -0.43
CA LEU A 81 27.47 -36.00 -1.41
C LEU A 81 27.72 -34.58 -1.91
N LEU A 82 28.93 -34.26 -2.33
CA LEU A 82 29.23 -32.95 -2.94
C LEU A 82 28.58 -32.86 -4.34
N PRO A 83 27.85 -31.79 -4.65
CA PRO A 83 27.25 -31.57 -5.95
C PRO A 83 28.34 -31.60 -7.07
N GLY A 84 28.05 -32.27 -8.16
CA GLY A 84 28.97 -32.38 -9.32
C GLY A 84 30.07 -33.43 -9.19
N MET A 85 30.30 -34.03 -7.99
CA MET A 85 31.33 -35.04 -7.75
C MET A 85 30.75 -36.44 -7.57
N ARG A 86 29.84 -36.88 -8.47
CA ARG A 86 29.21 -38.22 -8.37
C ARG A 86 30.17 -39.40 -8.44
N GLU A 87 31.35 -39.19 -8.98
CA GLU A 87 32.34 -40.25 -9.21
C GLU A 87 33.54 -40.19 -8.24
N THR A 88 33.69 -39.10 -7.47
CA THR A 88 34.79 -38.92 -6.51
C THR A 88 34.26 -39.02 -5.08
N PRO A 89 34.52 -40.11 -4.34
CA PRO A 89 34.05 -40.26 -2.98
C PRO A 89 34.81 -39.31 -2.06
N ILE A 90 34.09 -38.78 -1.05
CA ILE A 90 34.72 -38.09 0.08
C ILE A 90 35.47 -39.14 0.86
N ALA A 91 36.82 -39.10 0.78
CA ALA A 91 37.70 -40.08 1.41
C ALA A 91 37.97 -39.76 2.89
N HIS A 92 38.09 -38.47 3.21
CA HIS A 92 38.38 -38.00 4.56
C HIS A 92 37.46 -36.84 4.94
N CYS A 93 36.97 -36.87 6.18
CA CYS A 93 36.18 -35.79 6.75
C CYS A 93 36.74 -35.44 8.13
N SER A 94 37.28 -34.24 8.28
CA SER A 94 38.03 -33.81 9.44
C SER A 94 37.41 -32.58 10.11
N TRP A 95 37.58 -32.46 11.41
CA TRP A 95 37.13 -31.33 12.22
C TRP A 95 38.27 -30.77 13.07
N LEU A 96 38.39 -29.44 13.09
CA LEU A 96 39.32 -28.73 13.97
C LEU A 96 38.64 -27.53 14.57
N THR A 97 38.54 -27.49 15.91
CA THR A 97 38.10 -26.33 16.67
C THR A 97 39.28 -25.57 17.20
N LEU A 98 39.42 -24.30 16.87
CA LEU A 98 40.48 -23.43 17.39
C LEU A 98 40.00 -22.85 18.73
N SER A 99 40.80 -22.99 19.79
CA SER A 99 40.36 -22.67 21.16
C SER A 99 41.12 -21.51 21.83
N SER A 100 42.25 -21.10 21.30
CA SER A 100 43.05 -19.97 21.79
C SER A 100 44.03 -19.50 20.71
N PRO A 101 44.64 -18.33 20.82
CA PRO A 101 45.76 -17.94 19.98
C PRO A 101 46.86 -18.99 20.11
N GLN A 102 47.31 -19.57 19.02
CA GLN A 102 48.31 -20.62 18.94
C GLN A 102 49.55 -20.12 18.21
N SER A 103 50.71 -20.70 18.49
CA SER A 103 51.87 -20.48 17.65
C SER A 103 51.60 -21.07 16.25
N PRO A 104 52.27 -20.59 15.20
CA PRO A 104 52.23 -21.18 13.89
C PRO A 104 52.49 -22.69 13.86
N GLU A 105 53.46 -23.09 14.65
CA GLU A 105 53.92 -24.50 14.79
C GLU A 105 52.79 -25.35 15.39
N ASP A 106 52.14 -24.86 16.46
CA ASP A 106 51.01 -25.53 17.11
C ASP A 106 49.81 -25.65 16.18
N PHE A 107 49.50 -24.59 15.39
CA PHE A 107 48.44 -24.65 14.41
C PHE A 107 48.70 -25.71 13.35
N VAL A 108 49.89 -25.78 12.78
CA VAL A 108 50.25 -26.80 11.79
C VAL A 108 50.23 -28.19 12.41
N ALA A 109 50.70 -28.36 13.66
CA ALA A 109 50.64 -29.64 14.37
C ALA A 109 49.17 -30.09 14.58
N ASP A 110 48.31 -29.20 15.03
CA ASP A 110 46.86 -29.47 15.19
C ASP A 110 46.19 -29.79 13.82
N LEU A 111 46.52 -29.04 12.76
CA LEU A 111 46.04 -29.29 11.42
C LEU A 111 46.46 -30.67 10.90
N ARG A 112 47.72 -31.06 11.07
CA ARG A 112 48.22 -32.38 10.68
C ARG A 112 47.53 -33.50 11.46
N GLN A 113 47.30 -33.28 12.76
CA GLN A 113 46.56 -34.21 13.58
C GLN A 113 45.09 -34.33 13.15
N ALA A 114 44.43 -33.21 12.89
CA ALA A 114 43.04 -33.22 12.37
C ALA A 114 42.92 -33.97 11.03
N LEU A 115 43.93 -33.83 10.18
CA LEU A 115 43.98 -34.47 8.85
C LEU A 115 44.56 -35.89 8.91
N ASP A 116 44.86 -36.45 10.09
CA ASP A 116 45.45 -37.77 10.28
C ASP A 116 46.74 -37.95 9.46
N LEU A 117 47.65 -36.99 9.57
CA LEU A 117 48.96 -36.96 8.97
C LEU A 117 50.04 -37.14 10.05
N PRO A 118 51.19 -37.80 9.76
CA PRO A 118 52.27 -37.96 10.70
C PRO A 118 52.83 -36.62 11.18
N GLN A 119 53.11 -36.50 12.46
CA GLN A 119 53.75 -35.31 12.97
C GLN A 119 55.17 -35.22 12.44
N ARG A 120 55.59 -34.07 11.95
CA ARG A 120 56.98 -33.79 11.55
C ARG A 120 57.53 -32.68 12.42
N ALA A 121 58.74 -32.83 12.87
CA ALA A 121 59.46 -31.80 13.58
C ALA A 121 60.10 -30.84 12.55
N ASP A 122 59.95 -29.54 12.81
CA ASP A 122 60.65 -28.39 12.24
C ASP A 122 61.00 -28.40 10.74
N THR A 123 60.09 -27.88 9.95
CA THR A 123 60.43 -27.33 8.62
C THR A 123 59.79 -25.96 8.49
N ALA A 124 60.53 -25.00 7.93
CA ALA A 124 60.01 -23.64 7.63
C ALA A 124 58.81 -23.69 6.71
N ASP A 125 58.58 -24.80 5.95
CA ASP A 125 57.52 -25.04 5.02
C ASP A 125 56.51 -26.10 5.48
N ALA A 126 56.37 -26.36 6.76
CA ALA A 126 55.53 -27.44 7.33
C ALA A 126 54.04 -27.34 6.87
N LEU A 127 53.52 -26.15 6.62
CA LEU A 127 52.19 -25.95 6.10
C LEU A 127 52.08 -26.39 4.63
N LEU A 128 53.04 -26.02 3.79
CA LEU A 128 53.10 -26.45 2.38
C LEU A 128 53.24 -27.96 2.25
N ASP A 129 54.14 -28.57 3.05
CA ASP A 129 54.28 -30.04 3.15
C ASP A 129 52.95 -30.70 3.56
N THR A 130 52.17 -30.06 4.41
CA THR A 130 50.84 -30.54 4.84
C THR A 130 49.85 -30.50 3.66
N MET A 131 49.85 -29.41 2.92
CA MET A 131 48.95 -29.23 1.75
C MET A 131 49.35 -30.23 0.64
N GLU A 132 50.63 -30.40 0.37
CA GLU A 132 51.11 -31.42 -0.57
C GLU A 132 50.75 -32.86 -0.14
N ALA A 133 50.85 -33.16 1.12
CA ALA A 133 50.49 -34.50 1.63
C ALA A 133 48.98 -34.77 1.46
N VAL A 134 48.15 -33.79 1.63
CA VAL A 134 46.68 -33.86 1.33
C VAL A 134 46.45 -33.97 -0.17
N GLY A 135 47.17 -33.19 -1.00
CA GLY A 135 47.08 -33.25 -2.45
C GLY A 135 47.39 -34.61 -3.05
N ARG A 136 48.27 -35.41 -2.41
CA ARG A 136 48.65 -36.77 -2.82
C ARG A 136 47.62 -37.86 -2.47
N ARG A 137 46.59 -37.53 -1.69
CA ARG A 137 45.53 -38.46 -1.28
C ARG A 137 44.57 -38.73 -2.45
N SER A 138 44.07 -39.98 -2.51
CA SER A 138 42.97 -40.31 -3.41
C SER A 138 41.63 -39.86 -2.80
N GLY A 139 40.77 -39.22 -3.61
CA GLY A 139 39.46 -38.75 -3.19
C GLY A 139 39.50 -37.37 -2.50
N VAL A 140 38.31 -36.85 -2.17
CA VAL A 140 38.16 -35.51 -1.60
C VAL A 140 38.31 -35.54 -0.09
N THR A 141 39.09 -34.59 0.45
CA THR A 141 39.19 -34.31 1.87
C THR A 141 38.35 -33.10 2.21
N VAL A 142 37.44 -33.20 3.21
CA VAL A 142 36.66 -32.08 3.73
C VAL A 142 37.16 -31.72 5.10
N LEU A 143 37.56 -30.46 5.30
CA LEU A 143 38.04 -29.93 6.58
C LEU A 143 37.03 -28.87 7.10
N PHE A 144 36.51 -29.08 8.27
CA PHE A 144 35.74 -28.12 9.04
C PHE A 144 36.60 -27.40 10.07
N LEU A 145 36.76 -26.08 9.93
CA LEU A 145 37.49 -25.21 10.89
C LEU A 145 36.45 -24.39 11.65
N ASP A 146 36.27 -24.70 12.92
CA ASP A 146 35.36 -23.97 13.78
C ASP A 146 36.11 -22.99 14.67
N ASN A 147 35.45 -21.85 14.98
CA ASN A 147 35.98 -20.78 15.83
C ASN A 147 37.30 -20.17 15.30
N ALA A 148 37.33 -19.88 13.99
CA ALA A 148 38.55 -19.32 13.37
C ALA A 148 38.94 -17.93 13.93
N ASP A 149 38.08 -17.32 14.73
CA ASP A 149 38.35 -16.06 15.46
C ASP A 149 39.47 -16.20 16.49
N ALA A 150 39.61 -17.37 17.09
CA ALA A 150 40.67 -17.63 18.06
C ALA A 150 42.06 -17.48 17.43
N ALA A 151 42.08 -17.52 16.11
CA ALA A 151 43.29 -17.37 15.31
C ALA A 151 43.50 -15.92 14.81
N VAL A 152 42.65 -14.93 15.11
CA VAL A 152 42.83 -13.54 14.68
C VAL A 152 44.01 -12.90 15.38
N GLY A 153 44.94 -12.37 14.60
CA GLY A 153 46.17 -11.68 15.10
C GLY A 153 47.49 -12.36 14.76
N GLN A 154 47.50 -13.62 14.25
CA GLN A 154 48.73 -14.37 13.95
C GLN A 154 48.78 -14.94 12.51
N HIS A 155 48.08 -14.38 11.51
CA HIS A 155 47.63 -15.20 10.42
C HIS A 155 48.04 -14.89 8.96
N PRO A 156 49.28 -14.93 8.65
CA PRO A 156 49.74 -15.37 7.33
C PRO A 156 49.36 -16.84 7.06
N PHE A 157 49.23 -17.69 8.08
CA PHE A 157 49.05 -19.13 7.93
C PHE A 157 47.65 -19.56 7.45
N LEU A 158 46.58 -18.98 7.97
CA LEU A 158 45.21 -19.28 7.51
C LEU A 158 45.04 -18.82 6.06
N GLU A 159 45.54 -17.64 5.72
CA GLU A 159 45.59 -17.13 4.37
C GLU A 159 46.40 -18.05 3.47
N GLN A 160 47.60 -18.43 3.87
CA GLN A 160 48.49 -19.28 3.13
C GLN A 160 47.88 -20.68 2.96
N MET A 161 47.30 -21.27 4.00
CA MET A 161 46.56 -22.54 3.93
C MET A 161 45.46 -22.51 2.87
N VAL A 162 44.61 -21.47 2.87
CA VAL A 162 43.50 -21.33 1.96
C VAL A 162 43.98 -21.09 0.52
N LEU A 163 45.05 -20.34 0.32
CA LEU A 163 45.64 -20.06 -1.00
C LEU A 163 46.41 -21.21 -1.60
N SER A 164 46.99 -22.09 -0.76
CA SER A 164 47.77 -23.28 -1.17
C SER A 164 46.95 -24.57 -1.07
N ALA A 165 45.65 -24.48 -0.77
CA ALA A 165 44.79 -25.67 -0.68
C ALA A 165 44.75 -26.41 -2.03
N PRO A 166 45.06 -27.71 -2.05
CA PRO A 166 45.00 -28.53 -3.29
C PRO A 166 43.53 -28.75 -3.71
N ASP A 167 43.32 -29.07 -4.99
CA ASP A 167 41.97 -29.21 -5.60
C ASP A 167 41.10 -30.29 -4.91
N ASN A 168 41.74 -31.27 -4.25
CA ASN A 168 41.02 -32.29 -3.51
C ASN A 168 40.78 -31.95 -2.03
N LEU A 169 41.01 -30.68 -1.61
CA LEU A 169 40.72 -30.20 -0.26
C LEU A 169 39.61 -29.18 -0.30
N SER A 170 38.47 -29.48 0.32
CA SER A 170 37.37 -28.56 0.56
C SER A 170 37.36 -28.09 2.01
N ILE A 171 37.21 -26.77 2.24
CA ILE A 171 37.35 -26.18 3.57
C ILE A 171 36.08 -25.39 3.93
N ALA A 172 35.47 -25.68 5.07
CA ALA A 172 34.44 -24.86 5.70
C ALA A 172 35.02 -24.13 6.90
N VAL A 173 34.93 -22.81 6.94
CA VAL A 173 35.45 -21.97 8.02
C VAL A 173 34.32 -21.24 8.72
N ALA A 174 34.18 -21.41 10.03
CA ALA A 174 33.28 -20.60 10.85
C ALA A 174 34.03 -19.53 11.60
N SER A 175 33.61 -18.29 11.46
CA SER A 175 34.15 -17.14 12.17
C SER A 175 33.08 -16.13 12.58
N PHE A 176 33.39 -15.33 13.59
CA PHE A 176 32.62 -14.17 13.98
C PHE A 176 33.24 -12.90 13.37
N ARG A 177 34.51 -12.67 13.65
CA ARG A 177 35.27 -11.54 13.10
C ARG A 177 35.74 -11.85 11.68
N PRO A 178 36.13 -10.86 10.89
CA PRO A 178 36.77 -11.11 9.62
C PRO A 178 38.01 -11.97 9.84
N ALA A 179 37.97 -13.23 9.42
CA ALA A 179 39.14 -14.07 9.40
C ALA A 179 40.16 -13.48 8.40
N ALA A 180 41.47 -13.71 8.65
CA ALA A 180 42.51 -13.30 7.71
C ALA A 180 42.47 -14.16 6.43
N ILE A 181 41.32 -14.16 5.76
CA ILE A 181 41.09 -14.89 4.49
C ILE A 181 40.91 -13.84 3.39
N PRO A 182 41.60 -13.92 2.27
CA PRO A 182 41.52 -12.97 1.17
C PRO A 182 40.24 -13.18 0.36
N LEU A 183 39.06 -12.86 0.97
CA LEU A 183 37.73 -13.14 0.43
C LEU A 183 37.53 -12.58 -0.99
N ALA A 184 38.01 -11.36 -1.25
CA ALA A 184 37.88 -10.75 -2.56
C ALA A 184 38.64 -11.52 -3.66
N ARG A 185 39.85 -11.97 -3.34
CA ARG A 185 40.70 -12.75 -4.25
C ARG A 185 40.09 -14.13 -4.54
N LEU A 186 39.53 -14.78 -3.53
CA LEU A 186 38.89 -16.09 -3.67
C LEU A 186 37.54 -16.01 -4.40
N LYS A 187 36.78 -14.94 -4.15
CA LYS A 187 35.54 -14.64 -4.92
C LYS A 187 35.83 -14.44 -6.41
N ALA A 188 36.88 -13.67 -6.71
CA ALA A 188 37.33 -13.44 -8.10
C ALA A 188 37.74 -14.72 -8.81
N ARG A 189 38.25 -15.74 -8.07
CA ARG A 189 38.60 -17.08 -8.61
C ARG A 189 37.37 -18.01 -8.71
N GLY A 190 36.21 -17.64 -8.14
CA GLY A 190 35.03 -18.50 -8.12
C GLY A 190 35.11 -19.67 -7.13
N THR A 191 36.14 -19.72 -6.28
CA THR A 191 36.41 -20.82 -5.34
C THR A 191 35.78 -20.60 -3.97
N LEU A 192 35.19 -19.42 -3.70
CA LEU A 192 34.60 -19.05 -2.41
C LEU A 192 33.08 -18.98 -2.48
N SER A 193 32.45 -19.55 -1.45
CA SER A 193 31.05 -19.29 -1.10
C SER A 193 30.95 -18.66 0.29
N GLU A 194 30.02 -17.77 0.53
CA GLU A 194 29.75 -17.19 1.84
C GLU A 194 28.35 -17.54 2.33
N ILE A 195 28.26 -17.84 3.63
CA ILE A 195 27.02 -17.94 4.39
C ILE A 195 27.11 -16.85 5.48
N THR A 196 26.23 -15.85 5.36
CA THR A 196 26.23 -14.68 6.22
C THR A 196 25.28 -14.84 7.40
N ALA A 197 25.34 -13.90 8.35
CA ALA A 197 24.42 -13.86 9.48
C ALA A 197 22.96 -13.78 9.02
N SER A 198 22.67 -13.02 7.95
CA SER A 198 21.31 -12.89 7.39
C SER A 198 20.78 -14.23 6.84
N ASP A 199 21.63 -15.06 6.26
CA ASP A 199 21.27 -16.42 5.83
C ASP A 199 20.93 -17.32 7.03
N LEU A 200 21.58 -17.08 8.17
CA LEU A 200 21.48 -17.91 9.37
C LEU A 200 20.33 -17.53 10.30
N LEU A 201 19.67 -16.40 10.11
CA LEU A 201 18.46 -16.03 10.88
C LEU A 201 17.36 -17.06 10.66
N PHE A 202 16.55 -17.32 11.68
CA PHE A 202 15.35 -18.13 11.55
C PHE A 202 14.22 -17.33 10.89
N GLY A 203 13.66 -17.90 9.84
CA GLY A 203 12.41 -17.42 9.24
C GLY A 203 11.17 -17.87 10.04
N ARG A 204 10.02 -17.31 9.71
CA ARG A 204 8.73 -17.64 10.39
C ARG A 204 8.45 -19.15 10.38
N SER A 205 8.70 -19.85 9.29
CA SER A 205 8.50 -21.29 9.16
C SER A 205 9.42 -22.12 10.05
N GLU A 206 10.63 -21.62 10.32
CA GLU A 206 11.59 -22.28 11.20
C GLU A 206 11.20 -22.05 12.66
N LEU A 207 10.77 -20.83 13.02
CA LEU A 207 10.23 -20.54 14.35
C LEU A 207 8.95 -21.35 14.63
N GLN A 208 8.07 -21.52 13.66
CA GLN A 208 6.89 -22.36 13.81
C GLN A 208 7.26 -23.82 14.08
N ARG A 209 8.29 -24.36 13.38
CA ARG A 209 8.83 -25.72 13.62
C ARG A 209 9.51 -25.82 14.98
N LEU A 210 10.15 -24.76 15.46
CA LEU A 210 10.74 -24.70 16.79
C LEU A 210 9.63 -24.77 17.86
N LEU A 211 8.62 -23.93 17.74
CA LEU A 211 7.49 -23.90 18.70
C LEU A 211 6.67 -25.17 18.68
N SER A 212 6.50 -25.84 17.53
CA SER A 212 5.79 -27.12 17.46
C SER A 212 6.46 -28.27 18.21
N ARG A 213 7.74 -28.14 18.55
CA ARG A 213 8.54 -29.10 19.32
C ARG A 213 8.64 -28.73 20.80
N SER A 214 8.23 -27.52 21.17
CA SER A 214 8.24 -27.00 22.52
C SER A 214 6.81 -26.96 23.09
N GLN A 215 6.69 -26.99 24.43
CA GLN A 215 5.39 -26.88 25.11
C GLN A 215 5.08 -25.42 25.52
N THR A 216 5.61 -24.44 24.77
CA THR A 216 5.43 -23.03 25.08
C THR A 216 4.17 -22.44 24.45
N ALA A 217 3.53 -21.49 25.15
CA ALA A 217 2.37 -20.76 24.67
C ALA A 217 2.71 -19.55 23.77
N ALA A 218 4.00 -19.29 23.52
CA ALA A 218 4.45 -18.17 22.71
C ALA A 218 3.99 -18.27 21.25
N SER A 219 3.55 -17.15 20.69
CA SER A 219 3.25 -17.07 19.26
C SER A 219 4.53 -16.86 18.43
N VAL A 220 4.48 -17.25 17.15
CA VAL A 220 5.57 -16.99 16.19
C VAL A 220 5.88 -15.49 16.11
N ASP A 221 4.84 -14.66 16.16
CA ASP A 221 4.98 -13.19 16.07
C ASP A 221 5.70 -12.61 17.29
N GLN A 222 5.33 -13.03 18.48
CA GLN A 222 6.00 -12.61 19.72
C GLN A 222 7.49 -13.02 19.72
N LEU A 223 7.77 -14.26 19.35
CA LEU A 223 9.15 -14.75 19.30
C LEU A 223 9.98 -14.02 18.23
N MET A 224 9.36 -13.76 17.06
CA MET A 224 10.01 -12.98 16.00
C MET A 224 10.28 -11.54 16.44
N GLN A 225 9.35 -10.90 17.12
CA GLN A 225 9.48 -9.53 17.60
C GLN A 225 10.65 -9.37 18.59
N VAL A 226 10.80 -10.31 19.52
CA VAL A 226 11.84 -10.26 20.56
C VAL A 226 13.21 -10.70 20.02
N THR A 227 13.25 -11.79 19.24
CA THR A 227 14.52 -12.42 18.82
C THR A 227 14.99 -11.99 17.44
N ARG A 228 14.13 -11.35 16.63
CA ARG A 228 14.39 -11.03 15.22
C ARG A 228 14.96 -12.21 14.42
N GLY A 229 14.62 -13.43 14.83
CA GLY A 229 15.08 -14.65 14.20
C GLY A 229 16.49 -15.10 14.62
N TRP A 230 17.11 -14.50 15.64
CA TRP A 230 18.42 -14.95 16.15
C TRP A 230 18.29 -16.35 16.76
N PRO A 231 18.97 -17.38 16.18
CA PRO A 231 18.71 -18.78 16.53
C PRO A 231 18.88 -19.15 18.00
N ALA A 232 19.96 -18.67 18.66
CA ALA A 232 20.19 -18.96 20.08
C ALA A 232 19.10 -18.34 20.97
N LEU A 233 18.71 -17.09 20.71
CA LEU A 233 17.64 -16.42 21.45
C LEU A 233 16.29 -17.07 21.19
N ALA A 234 16.02 -17.48 19.96
CA ALA A 234 14.79 -18.20 19.62
C ALA A 234 14.71 -19.55 20.35
N GLN A 235 15.83 -20.25 20.45
CA GLN A 235 15.94 -21.51 21.19
C GLN A 235 15.69 -21.30 22.70
N LEU A 236 16.32 -20.29 23.30
CA LEU A 236 16.09 -19.92 24.69
C LEU A 236 14.62 -19.54 24.95
N GLY A 237 14.04 -18.71 24.07
CA GLY A 237 12.63 -18.32 24.17
C GLY A 237 11.62 -19.43 23.95
N SER A 238 12.03 -20.54 23.32
CA SER A 238 11.14 -21.69 23.10
C SER A 238 11.22 -22.77 24.19
N SER A 239 12.17 -22.69 25.14
CA SER A 239 12.51 -23.78 26.07
C SER A 239 11.72 -23.78 27.38
N VAL A 240 10.85 -22.78 27.66
CA VAL A 240 10.13 -22.65 28.95
C VAL A 240 8.67 -23.08 28.89
N SER A 241 8.22 -23.80 29.93
CA SER A 241 6.88 -24.38 30.07
C SER A 241 5.78 -23.34 30.31
N ALA A 242 4.59 -23.59 29.74
CA ALA A 242 3.45 -22.68 29.55
C ALA A 242 2.59 -22.39 30.80
N GLN A 243 3.12 -22.19 31.99
CA GLN A 243 2.24 -22.05 33.18
C GLN A 243 2.20 -20.70 33.89
N THR A 244 2.95 -19.69 33.43
CA THR A 244 2.94 -18.37 34.09
C THR A 244 2.98 -17.22 33.08
N GLU A 245 1.95 -16.38 33.05
CA GLU A 245 2.03 -15.05 32.49
C GLU A 245 2.71 -14.09 33.49
N PRO A 246 3.59 -13.19 33.03
CA PRO A 246 3.87 -12.77 31.66
C PRO A 246 5.15 -13.38 31.06
N PHE A 247 5.05 -13.80 29.84
CA PHE A 247 6.04 -14.40 28.94
C PHE A 247 7.44 -13.74 28.91
N LEU A 248 7.66 -12.61 29.56
CA LEU A 248 8.80 -11.73 29.33
C LEU A 248 9.86 -11.68 30.43
N THR A 249 9.67 -12.21 31.64
CA THR A 249 10.58 -11.93 32.77
C THR A 249 11.73 -12.93 32.91
N GLU A 250 11.48 -14.24 32.98
CA GLU A 250 12.55 -15.22 33.15
C GLU A 250 13.30 -15.54 31.85
N GLN A 251 12.57 -15.68 30.74
CA GLN A 251 13.16 -15.96 29.42
C GLN A 251 14.03 -14.80 28.92
N HIS A 252 13.62 -13.58 29.23
CA HIS A 252 14.41 -12.40 28.91
C HIS A 252 15.72 -12.37 29.67
N ALA A 253 15.73 -12.82 30.92
CA ALA A 253 16.95 -12.92 31.74
C ALA A 253 17.97 -13.91 31.15
N ASP A 254 17.53 -15.08 30.70
CA ASP A 254 18.40 -16.07 30.04
C ASP A 254 18.97 -15.55 28.70
N MET A 255 18.14 -14.88 27.90
CA MET A 255 18.57 -14.26 26.64
C MET A 255 19.60 -13.16 26.91
N MET A 256 19.38 -12.31 27.92
CA MET A 256 20.31 -11.28 28.31
C MET A 256 21.61 -11.91 28.90
N GLY A 257 21.50 -12.95 29.70
CA GLY A 257 22.64 -13.72 30.21
C GLY A 257 23.51 -14.20 29.05
N PHE A 258 22.89 -14.83 28.04
CA PHE A 258 23.61 -15.27 26.86
C PHE A 258 24.32 -14.12 26.12
N VAL A 259 23.64 -12.98 25.92
CA VAL A 259 24.23 -11.81 25.26
C VAL A 259 25.35 -11.20 26.07
N ARG A 260 25.22 -11.13 27.41
CA ARG A 260 26.27 -10.66 28.31
C ARG A 260 27.51 -11.53 28.22
N GLU A 261 27.35 -12.85 28.28
CA GLU A 261 28.46 -13.81 28.24
C GLU A 261 29.18 -13.85 26.89
N THR A 262 28.43 -13.74 25.79
CA THR A 262 29.00 -13.99 24.45
C THR A 262 29.36 -12.74 23.67
N ILE A 263 28.76 -11.58 23.97
CA ILE A 263 29.00 -10.32 23.25
C ILE A 263 29.58 -9.26 24.20
N ILE A 264 28.86 -8.93 25.29
CA ILE A 264 29.27 -7.80 26.16
C ILE A 264 30.61 -8.06 26.80
N SER A 265 30.89 -9.29 27.21
CA SER A 265 32.18 -9.67 27.76
C SER A 265 33.38 -9.44 26.84
N GLN A 266 33.16 -9.25 25.57
CA GLN A 266 34.16 -8.99 24.53
C GLN A 266 34.31 -7.53 24.14
N LEU A 267 33.43 -6.63 24.66
CA LEU A 267 33.49 -5.21 24.37
C LEU A 267 34.68 -4.54 25.07
N SER A 268 35.32 -3.60 24.39
CA SER A 268 36.23 -2.67 25.02
C SER A 268 35.49 -1.76 26.03
N PRO A 269 36.15 -1.20 27.02
CA PRO A 269 35.53 -0.22 27.92
C PRO A 269 34.91 0.98 27.18
N ALA A 270 35.60 1.50 26.16
CA ALA A 270 35.13 2.61 25.36
C ALA A 270 33.84 2.24 24.59
N LEU A 271 33.80 1.06 23.95
CA LEU A 271 32.62 0.60 23.21
C LEU A 271 31.47 0.29 24.18
N CYS A 272 31.73 -0.24 25.35
CA CYS A 272 30.73 -0.47 26.38
C CYS A 272 30.10 0.86 26.85
N ASP A 273 30.92 1.91 27.09
CA ASP A 273 30.43 3.25 27.43
C ASP A 273 29.55 3.86 26.36
N VAL A 274 29.93 3.74 25.07
CA VAL A 274 29.11 4.17 23.93
C VAL A 274 27.76 3.45 23.92
N LEU A 275 27.75 2.12 23.99
CA LEU A 275 26.54 1.34 23.93
C LEU A 275 25.65 1.58 25.15
N GLN A 276 26.20 1.75 26.33
CA GLN A 276 25.44 2.08 27.54
C GLN A 276 24.73 3.44 27.43
N LYS A 277 25.44 4.49 26.96
CA LYS A 277 24.85 5.82 26.76
C LYS A 277 23.79 5.82 25.65
N MET A 278 24.02 5.04 24.60
CA MET A 278 23.15 5.01 23.42
C MET A 278 22.02 3.98 23.50
N ALA A 279 21.99 3.12 24.49
CA ALA A 279 20.96 2.07 24.61
C ALA A 279 19.52 2.62 24.71
N SER A 280 19.34 3.84 25.23
CA SER A 280 18.04 4.51 25.31
C SER A 280 17.59 5.15 23.98
N PHE A 281 18.44 5.10 22.95
CA PHE A 281 18.16 5.67 21.63
C PHE A 281 17.68 4.56 20.68
N ASP A 282 16.71 4.86 19.82
CA ASP A 282 16.24 3.89 18.83
C ASP A 282 17.31 3.65 17.76
N GLU A 283 17.91 4.74 17.29
CA GLU A 283 19.06 4.77 16.41
C GLU A 283 20.04 5.86 16.87
N PHE A 284 21.32 5.66 16.67
CA PHE A 284 22.35 6.63 17.01
C PHE A 284 23.51 6.59 16.01
N ARG A 285 24.32 7.63 16.04
CA ARG A 285 25.58 7.73 15.31
C ARG A 285 26.74 7.87 16.31
N LEU A 286 27.92 7.48 15.91
CA LEU A 286 29.09 7.54 16.78
C LEU A 286 29.52 9.00 17.08
N ASP A 287 29.31 9.93 16.13
CA ASP A 287 29.55 11.36 16.38
C ASP A 287 28.57 11.91 17.43
N LEU A 288 27.31 11.50 17.42
CA LEU A 288 26.36 11.82 18.49
C LEU A 288 26.87 11.29 19.84
N ALA A 289 27.28 10.03 19.89
CA ALA A 289 27.78 9.44 21.13
C ALA A 289 28.98 10.23 21.70
N THR A 290 29.91 10.62 20.83
CA THR A 290 31.09 11.44 21.20
C THR A 290 30.66 12.84 21.69
N ASP A 291 29.75 13.52 20.96
CA ASP A 291 29.24 14.83 21.35
C ASP A 291 28.45 14.79 22.67
N LEU A 292 27.87 13.62 23.01
CA LEU A 292 27.23 13.38 24.30
C LEU A 292 28.20 12.92 25.39
N GLY A 293 29.52 12.89 25.09
CA GLY A 293 30.59 12.62 26.04
C GLY A 293 30.91 11.13 26.22
N ALA A 294 30.66 10.31 25.19
CA ALA A 294 31.20 8.95 25.18
C ALA A 294 32.69 8.95 24.79
N GLU A 295 33.41 7.94 25.24
CA GLU A 295 34.80 7.76 24.87
C GLU A 295 34.95 7.48 23.37
N PRO A 296 36.02 7.99 22.72
CA PRO A 296 36.27 7.68 21.31
C PRO A 296 36.54 6.19 21.12
N VAL A 297 35.90 5.60 20.13
CA VAL A 297 36.10 4.19 19.78
C VAL A 297 37.29 4.00 18.85
N SER A 298 38.03 2.90 19.02
CA SER A 298 39.16 2.53 18.19
C SER A 298 38.73 1.95 16.82
N SER A 299 39.68 1.77 15.90
CA SER A 299 39.48 1.04 14.65
C SER A 299 39.04 -0.41 14.89
N ASP A 300 39.56 -1.03 15.93
CA ASP A 300 39.23 -2.41 16.29
C ASP A 300 37.80 -2.52 16.83
N ASP A 301 37.33 -1.50 17.57
CA ASP A 301 35.95 -1.39 18.02
C ASP A 301 34.98 -1.23 16.84
N LEU A 302 35.35 -0.42 15.84
CA LEU A 302 34.55 -0.26 14.61
C LEU A 302 34.45 -1.58 13.85
N ALA A 303 35.55 -2.30 13.69
CA ALA A 303 35.58 -3.61 13.07
C ALA A 303 34.72 -4.63 13.84
N PHE A 304 34.72 -4.54 15.17
CA PHE A 304 33.89 -5.38 16.04
C PHE A 304 32.40 -5.06 15.86
N LEU A 305 32.01 -3.77 15.83
CA LEU A 305 30.62 -3.36 15.56
C LEU A 305 30.13 -3.84 14.20
N GLU A 306 30.96 -3.78 13.19
CA GLU A 306 30.62 -4.28 11.85
C GLU A 306 30.43 -5.80 11.83
N ALA A 307 31.25 -6.54 12.61
CA ALA A 307 31.12 -7.99 12.74
C ALA A 307 29.82 -8.38 13.48
N LEU A 308 29.30 -7.54 14.36
CA LEU A 308 28.04 -7.77 15.08
C LEU A 308 26.78 -7.71 14.22
N ASN A 309 26.85 -7.30 12.96
CA ASN A 309 25.67 -7.28 12.09
C ASN A 309 25.05 -8.69 11.97
N PRO A 310 23.72 -8.87 12.20
CA PRO A 310 22.65 -7.90 12.40
C PRO A 310 22.28 -7.61 13.88
N VAL A 311 23.12 -7.93 14.85
CA VAL A 311 22.89 -7.60 16.26
C VAL A 311 23.06 -6.09 16.52
N VAL A 312 23.98 -5.47 15.80
CA VAL A 312 24.10 -4.02 15.62
C VAL A 312 23.97 -3.75 14.13
N GLU A 313 22.84 -3.20 13.74
CA GLU A 313 22.56 -2.87 12.32
C GLU A 313 23.08 -1.47 12.01
N LYS A 314 23.72 -1.31 10.84
CA LYS A 314 24.17 -0.02 10.32
C LYS A 314 23.47 0.28 9.00
N ASN A 315 22.71 1.37 8.95
CA ASN A 315 22.06 1.81 7.72
C ASN A 315 23.01 2.61 6.81
N ALA A 316 22.56 2.91 5.57
CA ALA A 316 23.34 3.65 4.58
C ALA A 316 23.77 5.06 5.04
N GLY A 317 23.06 5.67 6.00
CA GLY A 317 23.38 6.97 6.58
C GLY A 317 24.36 6.91 7.76
N GLY A 318 24.88 5.73 8.09
CA GLY A 318 25.81 5.53 9.22
C GLY A 318 25.14 5.47 10.59
N TRP A 319 23.80 5.40 10.64
CA TRP A 319 23.04 5.19 11.87
C TRP A 319 23.15 3.74 12.31
N LEU A 320 23.30 3.56 13.61
CA LEU A 320 23.39 2.27 14.28
C LEU A 320 22.13 2.02 15.09
N SER A 321 21.56 0.82 14.99
CA SER A 321 20.46 0.35 15.82
C SER A 321 20.85 -0.93 16.55
N LEU A 322 20.45 -1.06 17.81
CA LEU A 322 20.74 -2.21 18.64
C LEU A 322 19.60 -3.23 18.56
N HIS A 323 19.97 -4.50 18.51
CA HIS A 323 19.00 -5.58 18.72
C HIS A 323 18.29 -5.41 20.07
N PRO A 324 16.96 -5.64 20.17
CA PRO A 324 16.21 -5.40 21.41
C PRO A 324 16.85 -6.03 22.66
N VAL A 325 17.26 -7.30 22.59
CA VAL A 325 17.88 -7.98 23.74
C VAL A 325 19.24 -7.38 24.11
N LEU A 326 20.07 -6.96 23.14
CA LEU A 326 21.33 -6.27 23.44
C LEU A 326 21.05 -4.92 24.11
N ARG A 327 20.05 -4.20 23.64
CA ARG A 327 19.59 -2.93 24.24
C ARG A 327 19.18 -3.13 25.69
N SER A 328 18.34 -4.16 25.97
CA SER A 328 17.87 -4.48 27.31
C SER A 328 19.03 -4.77 28.28
N CYS A 329 20.12 -5.38 27.82
CA CYS A 329 21.27 -5.62 28.65
C CYS A 329 21.90 -4.35 29.27
N PHE A 330 21.68 -3.19 28.62
CA PHE A 330 22.19 -1.89 29.11
C PHE A 330 21.09 -1.04 29.76
N THR A 331 19.80 -1.35 29.57
CA THR A 331 18.67 -0.56 30.07
C THR A 331 17.99 -1.14 31.30
N ASP A 332 18.11 -2.46 31.56
CA ASP A 332 17.46 -3.14 32.67
C ASP A 332 17.97 -2.71 34.07
N ASP A 333 19.18 -2.22 34.16
CA ASP A 333 19.70 -1.60 35.40
C ASP A 333 19.09 -0.22 35.68
N MET A 334 18.27 0.31 34.71
CA MET A 334 17.63 1.62 34.70
C MET A 334 16.12 1.53 34.88
N ALA A 335 15.63 0.58 35.64
CA ALA A 335 14.23 0.29 35.84
C ALA A 335 13.35 1.55 36.07
N THR A 336 12.37 1.72 35.20
CA THR A 336 11.07 2.40 35.33
C THR A 336 10.98 3.91 35.49
N LYS A 337 12.05 4.68 35.75
CA LYS A 337 12.06 6.15 35.59
C LYS A 337 13.39 6.59 35.03
N PRO A 338 13.42 7.51 34.02
CA PRO A 338 14.70 8.08 33.58
C PRO A 338 15.42 8.69 34.78
N THR A 339 16.65 8.26 35.03
CA THR A 339 17.51 8.90 36.02
C THR A 339 17.75 10.35 35.59
N ASP A 340 18.06 11.25 36.51
CA ASP A 340 18.40 12.64 36.19
C ASP A 340 19.52 12.72 35.12
N ASN A 341 20.44 11.76 35.13
CA ASN A 341 21.49 11.64 34.12
C ASN A 341 20.92 11.24 32.73
N GLY A 342 19.95 10.34 32.68
CA GLY A 342 19.24 9.96 31.42
C GLY A 342 18.44 11.12 30.82
N ARG A 343 17.77 11.89 31.66
CA ARG A 343 17.03 13.11 31.22
C ARG A 343 17.98 14.14 30.63
N ALA A 344 19.12 14.40 31.31
CA ALA A 344 20.11 15.31 30.80
C ALA A 344 20.71 14.85 29.47
N LEU A 345 20.93 13.54 29.29
CA LEU A 345 21.39 12.97 28.04
C LEU A 345 20.39 13.18 26.88
N HIS A 346 19.12 12.89 27.12
CA HIS A 346 18.07 13.13 26.13
C HIS A 346 17.92 14.62 25.80
N ARG A 347 18.03 15.54 26.76
CA ARG A 347 17.99 17.00 26.51
C ARG A 347 19.15 17.43 25.61
N ARG A 348 20.39 16.97 25.88
CA ARG A 348 21.56 17.26 25.03
C ARG A 348 21.39 16.67 23.62
N ALA A 349 20.86 15.45 23.53
CA ALA A 349 20.54 14.84 22.24
C ALA A 349 19.50 15.65 21.47
N ALA A 350 18.43 16.11 22.11
CA ALA A 350 17.44 16.97 21.47
C ALA A 350 18.05 18.21 20.82
N THR A 351 18.96 18.89 21.54
CA THR A 351 19.72 20.03 21.00
C THR A 351 20.59 19.61 19.79
N TRP A 352 21.27 18.48 19.90
CA TRP A 352 22.11 17.96 18.83
C TRP A 352 21.34 17.67 17.55
N PHE A 353 20.17 17.02 17.68
CA PHE A 353 19.28 16.71 16.56
C PHE A 353 18.66 17.99 15.95
N ALA A 354 18.23 18.93 16.82
CA ALA A 354 17.63 20.20 16.37
C ALA A 354 18.62 21.02 15.53
N THR A 355 19.87 21.15 15.96
CA THR A 355 20.91 21.90 15.23
C THR A 355 21.27 21.27 13.89
N ARG A 356 20.91 20.02 13.65
CA ARG A 356 21.14 19.30 12.38
C ARG A 356 19.86 19.14 11.53
N GLY A 357 18.76 19.76 11.95
CA GLY A 357 17.48 19.74 11.23
C GLY A 357 16.77 18.37 11.30
N LEU A 358 17.13 17.50 12.23
CA LEU A 358 16.52 16.19 12.45
C LEU A 358 15.36 16.33 13.43
N LEU A 359 14.27 16.90 12.96
CA LEU A 359 13.16 17.43 13.76
C LEU A 359 12.45 16.35 14.60
N GLU A 360 12.10 15.21 13.99
CA GLU A 360 11.37 14.14 14.68
C GLU A 360 12.18 13.58 15.86
N GLN A 361 13.47 13.35 15.65
CA GLN A 361 14.38 12.89 16.70
C GLN A 361 14.56 13.96 17.79
N ALA A 362 14.70 15.23 17.40
CA ALA A 362 14.86 16.33 18.34
C ALA A 362 13.66 16.42 19.31
N VAL A 363 12.45 16.43 18.78
CA VAL A 363 11.20 16.49 19.57
C VAL A 363 11.03 15.23 20.42
N SER A 364 11.29 14.04 19.87
CA SER A 364 11.19 12.79 20.61
C SER A 364 12.15 12.75 21.80
N HIS A 365 13.40 13.22 21.63
CA HIS A 365 14.36 13.26 22.73
C HIS A 365 14.03 14.36 23.75
N ALA A 366 13.54 15.51 23.33
CA ALA A 366 13.05 16.55 24.24
C ALA A 366 11.89 16.01 25.11
N ALA A 367 10.93 15.35 24.52
CA ALA A 367 9.81 14.72 25.22
C ALA A 367 10.27 13.62 26.20
N ARG A 368 11.19 12.73 25.76
CA ARG A 368 11.78 11.69 26.62
C ARG A 368 12.59 12.27 27.79
N SER A 369 13.13 13.48 27.67
CA SER A 369 13.76 14.18 28.79
C SER A 369 12.75 14.71 29.82
N GLY A 370 11.45 14.72 29.48
CA GLY A 370 10.38 15.36 30.26
C GLY A 370 10.31 16.87 30.05
N ASP A 371 11.06 17.42 29.13
CA ASP A 371 11.07 18.85 28.80
C ASP A 371 10.17 19.13 27.60
N PHE A 372 8.86 19.07 27.84
CA PHE A 372 7.85 19.32 26.81
C PHE A 372 7.88 20.76 26.30
N ARG A 373 8.33 21.72 27.12
CA ARG A 373 8.52 23.09 26.68
C ARG A 373 9.59 23.19 25.61
N MET A 374 10.74 22.53 25.81
CA MET A 374 11.79 22.45 24.80
C MET A 374 11.28 21.76 23.51
N ALA A 375 10.47 20.71 23.66
CA ALA A 375 9.88 20.01 22.51
C ALA A 375 8.97 20.94 21.70
N GLU A 376 8.15 21.74 22.36
CA GLU A 376 7.28 22.75 21.74
C GLU A 376 8.12 23.85 21.06
N GLU A 377 9.11 24.41 21.75
CA GLU A 377 10.01 25.45 21.19
C GLU A 377 10.72 24.95 19.90
N ILE A 378 11.08 23.65 19.83
CA ILE A 378 11.66 23.05 18.62
C ILE A 378 10.63 23.00 17.49
N ILE A 379 9.38 22.65 17.77
CA ILE A 379 8.28 22.65 16.79
C ILE A 379 8.03 24.05 16.27
N ASP A 380 7.94 25.03 17.15
CA ASP A 380 7.69 26.43 16.79
C ASP A 380 8.81 27.02 15.92
N GLN A 381 10.07 26.74 16.26
CA GLN A 381 11.22 27.15 15.45
C GLN A 381 11.24 26.48 14.07
N ALA A 382 10.69 25.30 13.96
CA ALA A 382 10.57 24.58 12.67
C ALA A 382 9.36 25.05 11.84
N GLY A 383 8.56 26.00 12.33
CA GLY A 383 7.40 26.56 11.65
C GLY A 383 6.04 26.16 12.26
N GLY A 384 6.04 25.54 13.42
CA GLY A 384 4.81 25.20 14.13
C GLY A 384 3.87 24.33 13.29
N VAL A 385 2.61 24.77 13.19
CA VAL A 385 1.60 24.03 12.40
C VAL A 385 1.94 23.94 10.91
N ASP A 386 2.67 24.89 10.34
CA ASP A 386 3.02 24.89 8.90
C ASP A 386 3.88 23.69 8.46
N ILE A 387 4.47 22.98 9.41
CA ILE A 387 5.21 21.74 9.17
C ILE A 387 4.36 20.76 8.34
N PHE A 388 3.05 20.70 8.54
CA PHE A 388 2.22 19.75 7.79
C PHE A 388 2.15 20.05 6.28
N LEU A 389 2.25 21.31 5.87
CA LEU A 389 2.30 21.68 4.44
C LEU A 389 3.73 21.63 3.85
N ARG A 390 4.75 21.87 4.68
CA ARG A 390 6.15 21.84 4.24
C ARG A 390 6.71 20.43 4.16
N ALA A 391 6.50 19.62 5.21
CA ALA A 391 7.10 18.29 5.37
C ALA A 391 6.09 17.14 5.25
N GLY A 392 4.80 17.41 5.32
CA GLY A 392 3.72 16.43 5.28
C GLY A 392 3.05 16.25 6.65
N HIS A 393 1.76 15.89 6.63
CA HIS A 393 1.00 15.76 7.88
C HIS A 393 1.51 14.64 8.78
N LYS A 394 2.10 13.57 8.21
CA LYS A 394 2.66 12.47 9.00
C LYS A 394 3.83 12.91 9.87
N VAL A 395 4.63 13.86 9.41
CA VAL A 395 5.68 14.46 10.23
C VAL A 395 5.05 15.18 11.43
N LEU A 396 4.08 16.07 11.20
CA LEU A 396 3.40 16.76 12.30
C LEU A 396 2.70 15.78 13.25
N GLU A 397 2.07 14.74 12.72
CA GLU A 397 1.44 13.68 13.51
C GLU A 397 2.45 13.00 14.45
N HIS A 398 3.61 12.56 13.93
CA HIS A 398 4.67 11.95 14.74
C HIS A 398 5.22 12.90 15.81
N LEU A 399 5.32 14.21 15.50
CA LEU A 399 5.75 15.20 16.48
C LEU A 399 4.75 15.30 17.64
N ILE A 400 3.46 15.42 17.31
CA ILE A 400 2.38 15.59 18.29
C ILE A 400 2.15 14.33 19.14
N ASP A 401 2.35 13.16 18.59
CA ASP A 401 2.23 11.88 19.32
C ASP A 401 3.28 11.71 20.45
N ASN A 402 4.31 12.57 20.52
CA ASN A 402 5.25 12.59 21.64
C ASN A 402 4.73 13.31 22.90
N PHE A 403 3.61 14.01 22.82
CA PHE A 403 3.09 14.79 23.94
C PHE A 403 1.94 14.07 24.66
N PRO A 404 1.92 14.05 25.98
CA PRO A 404 0.77 13.57 26.74
C PRO A 404 -0.43 14.51 26.59
N PRO A 405 -1.65 13.99 26.75
CA PRO A 405 -2.89 14.78 26.49
C PRO A 405 -3.02 16.07 27.31
N ASP A 406 -2.56 16.07 28.54
CA ASP A 406 -2.59 17.23 29.42
C ASP A 406 -1.68 18.38 28.91
N VAL A 407 -0.53 18.05 28.38
CA VAL A 407 0.39 19.03 27.75
C VAL A 407 -0.19 19.56 26.42
N LEU A 408 -0.74 18.68 25.59
CA LEU A 408 -1.39 19.06 24.33
C LEU A 408 -2.51 20.08 24.53
N HIS A 409 -3.21 20.02 25.65
CA HIS A 409 -4.33 20.92 25.93
C HIS A 409 -3.91 22.21 26.63
N ALA A 410 -2.72 22.28 27.18
CA ALA A 410 -2.24 23.42 27.94
C ALA A 410 -1.63 24.53 27.07
N SER A 411 -1.11 24.20 25.90
CA SER A 411 -0.45 25.15 24.99
C SER A 411 -1.30 25.44 23.75
N PRO A 412 -1.61 26.71 23.45
CA PRO A 412 -2.35 27.08 22.24
C PRO A 412 -1.65 26.62 20.94
N GLY A 413 -0.32 26.69 20.84
CA GLY A 413 0.44 26.23 19.69
C GLY A 413 0.24 24.74 19.43
N LEU A 414 0.34 23.93 20.49
CA LEU A 414 0.09 22.50 20.40
C LEU A 414 -1.38 22.16 20.12
N VAL A 415 -2.33 22.93 20.69
CA VAL A 415 -3.77 22.77 20.39
C VAL A 415 -4.02 22.95 18.89
N VAL A 416 -3.44 23.98 18.27
CA VAL A 416 -3.57 24.24 16.82
C VAL A 416 -3.00 23.08 16.01
N CYS A 417 -1.79 22.63 16.32
CA CYS A 417 -1.18 21.46 15.66
C CYS A 417 -2.03 20.19 15.82
N TYR A 418 -2.53 19.94 17.03
CA TYR A 418 -3.35 18.78 17.33
C TYR A 418 -4.71 18.83 16.64
N ALA A 419 -5.33 20.01 16.51
CA ALA A 419 -6.57 20.18 15.76
C ALA A 419 -6.41 19.82 14.28
N VAL A 420 -5.27 20.19 13.67
CA VAL A 420 -4.92 19.77 12.30
C VAL A 420 -4.71 18.27 12.22
N VAL A 421 -3.94 17.67 13.14
CA VAL A 421 -3.70 16.21 13.17
C VAL A 421 -5.01 15.45 13.29
N LEU A 422 -5.91 15.83 14.19
CA LEU A 422 -7.23 15.20 14.33
C LEU A 422 -8.04 15.28 13.04
N SER A 423 -8.06 16.45 12.38
CA SER A 423 -8.79 16.65 11.13
C SER A 423 -8.21 15.80 9.99
N LYS A 424 -6.89 15.69 9.92
CA LYS A 424 -6.17 14.84 8.95
C LYS A 424 -6.34 13.33 9.21
N ARG A 425 -6.57 12.94 10.46
CA ARG A 425 -6.98 11.58 10.83
C ARG A 425 -8.47 11.29 10.54
N GLY A 426 -9.17 12.22 9.90
CA GLY A 426 -10.57 12.08 9.52
C GLY A 426 -11.57 12.45 10.62
N ASN A 427 -11.12 13.03 11.72
CA ASN A 427 -11.98 13.51 12.80
C ASN A 427 -12.02 15.05 12.83
N GLY A 428 -12.59 15.65 11.77
CA GLY A 428 -12.68 17.10 11.64
C GLY A 428 -13.51 17.76 12.77
N THR A 429 -14.55 17.08 13.25
CA THR A 429 -15.38 17.58 14.37
C THR A 429 -14.56 17.76 15.63
N ALA A 430 -13.77 16.72 16.01
CA ALA A 430 -12.88 16.85 17.17
C ALA A 430 -11.80 17.92 16.96
N GLY A 431 -11.24 18.04 15.75
CA GLY A 431 -10.32 19.12 15.41
C GLY A 431 -10.96 20.50 15.60
N ARG A 432 -12.20 20.65 15.15
CA ARG A 432 -12.99 21.89 15.31
C ARG A 432 -13.24 22.23 16.80
N GLU A 433 -13.67 21.24 17.56
CA GLU A 433 -13.89 21.39 18.99
C GLU A 433 -12.62 21.87 19.73
N ARG A 434 -11.45 21.31 19.36
CA ARG A 434 -10.17 21.73 19.96
C ARG A 434 -9.81 23.17 19.61
N LEU A 435 -10.00 23.56 18.35
CA LEU A 435 -9.70 24.92 17.93
C LEU A 435 -10.67 25.95 18.56
N ASP A 436 -11.94 25.59 18.74
CA ASP A 436 -12.94 26.46 19.36
C ASP A 436 -12.65 26.74 20.85
N LEU A 437 -11.86 25.88 21.54
CA LEU A 437 -11.39 26.15 22.90
C LEU A 437 -10.47 27.38 23.00
N LEU A 438 -9.85 27.75 21.87
CA LEU A 438 -8.98 28.93 21.80
C LEU A 438 -9.76 30.25 21.56
N LYS A 439 -11.09 30.15 21.42
CA LYS A 439 -11.98 31.31 21.15
C LYS A 439 -12.79 31.70 22.36
N GLU A 440 -12.97 33.03 22.52
CA GLU A 440 -13.85 33.64 23.51
C GLU A 440 -14.81 34.59 22.79
N ASN A 441 -16.11 34.49 23.08
CA ASN A 441 -17.15 35.29 22.43
C ASN A 441 -17.12 35.28 20.89
N GLY A 442 -16.58 34.19 20.29
CA GLY A 442 -16.50 34.01 18.85
C GLY A 442 -15.24 34.58 18.17
N ASP A 443 -14.33 35.22 18.92
CA ASP A 443 -13.01 35.65 18.43
C ASP A 443 -11.89 34.92 19.19
N TRP A 444 -10.65 35.03 18.71
CA TRP A 444 -9.47 34.44 19.36
C TRP A 444 -9.23 35.06 20.74
N SER A 445 -8.98 34.21 21.74
CA SER A 445 -8.63 34.66 23.09
C SER A 445 -7.27 35.37 23.11
N GLU A 446 -7.07 36.26 24.11
CA GLU A 446 -5.77 36.94 24.30
C GLU A 446 -4.62 35.92 24.50
N VAL A 447 -4.88 34.83 25.18
CA VAL A 447 -3.90 33.74 25.39
C VAL A 447 -3.50 33.09 24.07
N ALA A 448 -4.47 32.83 23.19
CA ALA A 448 -4.21 32.27 21.86
C ALA A 448 -3.37 33.23 21.00
N LEU A 449 -3.75 34.51 20.96
CA LEU A 449 -3.07 35.57 20.19
C LEU A 449 -1.65 35.89 20.72
N ALA A 450 -1.41 35.64 22.00
CA ALA A 450 -0.06 35.80 22.58
C ALA A 450 0.90 34.63 22.17
N ALA A 451 0.33 33.47 21.87
CA ALA A 451 1.11 32.26 21.55
C ALA A 451 1.22 31.98 20.04
N VAL A 452 0.18 32.29 19.26
CA VAL A 452 0.10 31.97 17.83
C VAL A 452 -0.33 33.23 17.06
N PRO A 453 0.36 33.56 15.94
CA PRO A 453 -0.02 34.69 15.09
C PRO A 453 -1.47 34.58 14.60
N ARG A 454 -2.19 35.70 14.54
CA ARG A 454 -3.61 35.74 14.18
C ARG A 454 -3.87 35.19 12.80
N ASP A 455 -3.02 35.47 11.83
CA ASP A 455 -3.10 34.97 10.47
C ASP A 455 -3.00 33.44 10.41
N VAL A 456 -2.10 32.85 11.19
CA VAL A 456 -1.98 31.37 11.31
C VAL A 456 -3.26 30.79 11.90
N LEU A 457 -3.80 31.40 12.97
CA LEU A 457 -5.07 30.96 13.56
C LEU A 457 -6.21 31.02 12.55
N ASP A 458 -6.34 32.12 11.80
CA ASP A 458 -7.38 32.32 10.79
C ASP A 458 -7.23 31.36 9.61
N HIS A 459 -5.99 31.05 9.21
CA HIS A 459 -5.72 30.02 8.18
C HIS A 459 -6.16 28.63 8.62
N ILE A 460 -5.81 28.22 9.84
CA ILE A 460 -6.18 26.90 10.36
C ILE A 460 -7.69 26.81 10.62
N ASP A 461 -8.32 27.89 11.09
CA ASP A 461 -9.77 27.97 11.21
C ASP A 461 -10.48 27.73 9.89
N SER A 462 -10.01 28.41 8.82
CA SER A 462 -10.50 28.20 7.45
C SER A 462 -10.27 26.79 6.93
N LEU A 463 -9.11 26.20 7.21
CA LEU A 463 -8.79 24.83 6.80
C LEU A 463 -9.72 23.81 7.47
N ILE A 464 -9.91 23.90 8.78
CA ILE A 464 -10.76 22.98 9.53
C ILE A 464 -12.23 23.09 9.09
N ASP A 465 -12.69 24.29 8.71
CA ASP A 465 -14.01 24.49 8.16
C ASP A 465 -14.27 23.69 6.87
N VAL A 466 -13.22 23.36 6.09
CA VAL A 466 -13.35 22.46 4.93
C VAL A 466 -13.70 21.05 5.38
N TYR A 467 -13.06 20.55 6.44
CA TYR A 467 -13.26 19.18 6.94
C TYR A 467 -14.60 18.97 7.65
N VAL A 468 -15.12 20.02 8.31
CA VAL A 468 -16.44 19.99 8.95
C VAL A 468 -17.56 20.51 8.06
N ASP A 469 -17.24 20.76 6.80
CA ASP A 469 -18.17 21.19 5.74
C ASP A 469 -18.98 22.45 6.09
N ARG A 470 -18.33 23.41 6.79
CA ARG A 470 -18.95 24.72 7.04
C ARG A 470 -19.15 25.48 5.74
N ARG A 471 -20.22 26.30 5.75
CA ARG A 471 -20.57 27.16 4.63
C ARG A 471 -19.46 28.13 4.28
N MET A 472 -19.18 28.23 2.99
CA MET A 472 -18.31 29.24 2.40
C MET A 472 -19.14 30.18 1.51
N ASP A 473 -19.00 31.46 1.68
CA ASP A 473 -19.75 32.49 0.96
C ASP A 473 -18.83 33.55 0.34
N THR A 474 -19.42 34.43 -0.45
CA THR A 474 -18.72 35.53 -1.12
C THR A 474 -18.09 36.53 -0.13
N ALA A 475 -18.66 36.69 1.04
CA ALA A 475 -18.09 37.60 2.06
C ALA A 475 -16.73 37.07 2.53
N ARG A 476 -16.59 35.75 2.68
CA ARG A 476 -15.34 35.09 3.04
C ARG A 476 -14.30 35.19 1.91
N ALA A 477 -14.71 35.05 0.65
CA ALA A 477 -13.82 35.26 -0.49
C ALA A 477 -13.28 36.68 -0.53
N ASN A 478 -14.18 37.69 -0.40
CA ASN A 478 -13.81 39.09 -0.39
C ASN A 478 -12.85 39.43 0.76
N HIS A 479 -13.06 38.85 1.94
CA HIS A 479 -12.16 39.03 3.08
C HIS A 479 -10.73 38.59 2.73
N TRP A 480 -10.56 37.34 2.22
CA TRP A 480 -9.25 36.83 1.86
C TRP A 480 -8.62 37.58 0.69
N GLU A 481 -9.40 38.06 -0.29
CA GLU A 481 -8.88 38.91 -1.36
C GLU A 481 -8.35 40.26 -0.80
N GLN A 482 -9.04 40.85 0.13
CA GLN A 482 -8.57 42.06 0.80
C GLN A 482 -7.29 41.83 1.57
N VAL A 483 -7.19 40.75 2.34
CA VAL A 483 -5.97 40.39 3.05
C VAL A 483 -4.81 40.20 2.06
N ALA A 484 -5.03 39.44 0.97
CA ALA A 484 -4.00 39.26 -0.07
C ALA A 484 -3.51 40.58 -0.67
N ALA A 485 -4.42 41.55 -0.85
CA ALA A 485 -4.07 42.86 -1.42
C ALA A 485 -3.22 43.73 -0.48
N THR A 486 -3.22 43.46 0.83
CA THR A 486 -2.41 44.18 1.82
C THR A 486 -1.00 43.62 1.99
N LEU A 487 -0.77 42.36 1.56
CA LEU A 487 0.50 41.70 1.74
C LEU A 487 1.53 42.15 0.70
N PRO A 488 2.79 42.28 1.09
CA PRO A 488 3.86 42.56 0.15
C PRO A 488 4.11 41.36 -0.79
N PRO A 489 4.58 41.57 -2.03
CA PRO A 489 4.80 40.48 -3.01
C PRO A 489 5.79 39.40 -2.56
N HIS A 490 6.64 39.67 -1.60
CA HIS A 490 7.60 38.71 -1.08
C HIS A 490 7.06 37.87 0.09
N ALA A 491 5.81 38.10 0.53
CA ALA A 491 5.12 37.26 1.50
C ALA A 491 4.55 36.01 0.81
N THR A 492 5.46 35.23 0.18
CA THR A 492 5.10 34.13 -0.72
C THR A 492 4.37 33.01 -0.01
N TRP A 493 4.73 32.73 1.26
CA TRP A 493 4.09 31.70 2.05
C TRP A 493 2.62 32.05 2.42
N GLU A 494 2.41 33.24 2.92
CA GLU A 494 1.09 33.76 3.29
C GLU A 494 0.19 33.88 2.05
N LEU A 495 0.72 34.40 0.96
CA LEU A 495 0.01 34.48 -0.31
C LEU A 495 -0.36 33.09 -0.85
N ALA A 496 0.51 32.09 -0.69
CA ALA A 496 0.21 30.71 -1.07
C ALA A 496 -1.00 30.18 -0.28
N TRP A 497 -1.03 30.36 1.04
CA TRP A 497 -2.13 29.97 1.91
C TRP A 497 -3.44 30.63 1.50
N ILE A 498 -3.42 31.96 1.32
CA ILE A 498 -4.63 32.73 0.96
C ILE A 498 -5.17 32.25 -0.39
N HIS A 499 -4.32 32.10 -1.39
CA HIS A 499 -4.76 31.65 -2.71
C HIS A 499 -5.23 30.19 -2.70
N ASN A 500 -4.70 29.35 -1.81
CA ASN A 500 -5.23 28.01 -1.56
C ASN A 500 -6.67 28.06 -1.01
N HIS A 501 -6.92 28.89 0.03
CA HIS A 501 -8.27 29.07 0.55
C HIS A 501 -9.23 29.64 -0.48
N LEU A 502 -8.81 30.64 -1.23
CA LEU A 502 -9.62 31.24 -2.28
C LEU A 502 -9.99 30.20 -3.37
N CYS A 503 -9.06 29.31 -3.75
CA CYS A 503 -9.37 28.22 -4.67
C CYS A 503 -10.51 27.32 -4.15
N ILE A 504 -10.46 26.93 -2.89
CA ILE A 504 -11.50 26.08 -2.26
C ILE A 504 -12.82 26.83 -2.19
N ILE A 505 -12.80 28.10 -1.77
CA ILE A 505 -14.00 28.93 -1.65
C ILE A 505 -14.66 29.10 -3.02
N TYR A 506 -13.91 29.51 -4.05
CA TYR A 506 -14.44 29.70 -5.39
C TYR A 506 -14.96 28.40 -6.02
N THR A 507 -14.28 27.26 -5.77
CA THR A 507 -14.81 25.96 -6.21
C THR A 507 -16.17 25.69 -5.57
N ARG A 508 -16.36 26.00 -4.29
CA ARG A 508 -17.66 25.82 -3.60
C ARG A 508 -18.72 26.83 -4.00
N LEU A 509 -18.32 28.01 -4.44
CA LEU A 509 -19.24 29.02 -5.01
C LEU A 509 -19.62 28.75 -6.47
N GLY A 510 -18.88 27.90 -7.16
CA GLY A 510 -19.11 27.56 -8.56
C GLY A 510 -18.40 28.48 -9.56
N ASP A 511 -17.58 29.42 -9.09
CA ASP A 511 -16.71 30.25 -9.93
C ASP A 511 -15.41 29.48 -10.24
N LEU A 512 -15.52 28.61 -11.24
CA LEU A 512 -14.40 27.71 -11.62
C LEU A 512 -13.23 28.47 -12.23
N GLU A 513 -13.46 29.59 -12.88
CA GLU A 513 -12.40 30.44 -13.45
C GLU A 513 -11.57 31.12 -12.35
N ALA A 514 -12.22 31.70 -11.34
CA ALA A 514 -11.53 32.25 -10.17
C ALA A 514 -10.81 31.17 -9.37
N ALA A 515 -11.43 29.99 -9.19
CA ALA A 515 -10.80 28.84 -8.54
C ALA A 515 -9.51 28.41 -9.26
N ARG A 516 -9.53 28.27 -10.57
CA ARG A 516 -8.37 27.93 -11.37
C ARG A 516 -7.25 28.97 -11.25
N ARG A 517 -7.61 30.26 -11.40
CA ARG A 517 -6.65 31.36 -11.31
C ARG A 517 -5.94 31.38 -9.96
N THR A 518 -6.70 31.21 -8.86
CA THR A 518 -6.15 31.21 -7.52
C THR A 518 -5.33 29.94 -7.23
N ALA A 519 -5.75 28.77 -7.70
CA ALA A 519 -4.96 27.53 -7.58
C ALA A 519 -3.59 27.62 -8.29
N LEU A 520 -3.54 28.20 -9.49
CA LEU A 520 -2.28 28.42 -10.22
C LEU A 520 -1.34 29.38 -9.48
N LYS A 521 -1.88 30.45 -8.88
CA LYS A 521 -1.07 31.35 -8.06
C LYS A 521 -0.53 30.65 -6.81
N ALA A 522 -1.38 29.93 -6.07
CA ALA A 522 -0.94 29.17 -4.91
C ALA A 522 0.14 28.13 -5.27
N LEU A 523 -0.04 27.39 -6.38
CA LEU A 523 0.94 26.44 -6.89
C LEU A 523 2.28 27.11 -7.21
N GLY A 524 2.26 28.31 -7.84
CA GLY A 524 3.46 29.08 -8.12
C GLY A 524 4.24 29.42 -6.84
N TYR A 525 3.56 29.99 -5.85
CA TYR A 525 4.17 30.31 -4.57
C TYR A 525 4.68 29.08 -3.81
N TYR A 526 3.90 27.97 -3.76
CA TYR A 526 4.37 26.74 -3.13
C TYR A 526 5.57 26.10 -3.85
N ARG A 527 5.75 26.34 -5.14
CA ARG A 527 6.96 25.94 -5.88
C ARG A 527 8.16 26.80 -5.48
N GLU A 528 8.00 28.11 -5.33
CA GLU A 528 9.04 29.03 -4.82
C GLU A 528 9.48 28.63 -3.40
N GLU A 529 8.52 28.33 -2.53
CA GLU A 529 8.74 27.87 -1.15
C GLU A 529 9.24 26.42 -1.05
N LYS A 530 9.33 25.69 -2.16
CA LYS A 530 9.70 24.26 -2.22
C LYS A 530 8.79 23.36 -1.34
N ALA A 531 7.57 23.78 -1.07
CA ALA A 531 6.59 23.08 -0.27
C ALA A 531 5.88 21.99 -1.12
N ALA A 532 6.57 20.90 -1.36
CA ALA A 532 6.12 19.85 -2.29
C ALA A 532 4.79 19.22 -1.85
N TYR A 533 4.56 19.06 -0.55
CA TYR A 533 3.33 18.48 -0.03
C TYR A 533 2.11 19.38 -0.34
N ALA A 534 2.23 20.69 -0.14
CA ALA A 534 1.18 21.66 -0.49
C ALA A 534 0.91 21.72 -2.00
N GLN A 535 1.95 21.56 -2.84
CA GLN A 535 1.81 21.52 -4.30
C GLN A 535 0.87 20.39 -4.74
N VAL A 536 0.92 19.22 -4.09
CA VAL A 536 0.03 18.10 -4.44
C VAL A 536 -1.44 18.49 -4.32
N PHE A 537 -1.84 19.19 -3.25
CA PHE A 537 -3.22 19.63 -3.09
C PHE A 537 -3.64 20.63 -4.18
N MET A 538 -2.77 21.56 -4.54
CA MET A 538 -3.09 22.51 -5.62
C MET A 538 -3.23 21.81 -6.97
N LEU A 539 -2.39 20.83 -7.26
CA LEU A 539 -2.51 20.01 -8.47
C LEU A 539 -3.81 19.20 -8.48
N VAL A 540 -4.20 18.62 -7.35
CA VAL A 540 -5.50 17.93 -7.19
C VAL A 540 -6.67 18.89 -7.39
N HIS A 541 -6.62 20.09 -6.84
CA HIS A 541 -7.66 21.11 -7.04
C HIS A 541 -7.73 21.56 -8.51
N LEU A 542 -6.61 21.76 -9.19
CA LEU A 542 -6.56 22.06 -10.62
C LEU A 542 -7.15 20.93 -11.47
N GLY A 543 -6.87 19.67 -11.10
CA GLY A 543 -7.49 18.51 -11.72
C GLY A 543 -9.01 18.48 -11.54
N LEU A 544 -9.49 18.74 -10.30
CA LEU A 544 -10.92 18.78 -10.00
C LEU A 544 -11.64 19.92 -10.73
N VAL A 545 -11.08 21.14 -10.69
CA VAL A 545 -11.63 22.33 -11.37
C VAL A 545 -11.66 22.10 -12.86
N GLY A 546 -10.59 21.57 -13.46
CA GLY A 546 -10.52 21.25 -14.89
C GLY A 546 -11.56 20.19 -15.29
N SER A 547 -11.76 19.16 -14.50
CA SER A 547 -12.81 18.16 -14.72
C SER A 547 -14.21 18.79 -14.69
N LEU A 548 -14.51 19.64 -13.70
CA LEU A 548 -15.80 20.35 -13.59
C LEU A 548 -16.03 21.35 -14.73
N SER A 549 -14.95 21.97 -15.22
CA SER A 549 -15.01 22.86 -16.39
C SER A 549 -15.13 22.12 -17.72
N GLY A 550 -15.00 20.78 -17.72
CA GLY A 550 -15.00 19.95 -18.93
C GLY A 550 -13.67 19.89 -19.67
N GLU A 551 -12.58 20.35 -19.05
CA GLU A 551 -11.21 20.37 -19.60
C GLU A 551 -10.43 19.10 -19.21
N PHE A 552 -10.96 17.92 -19.56
CA PHE A 552 -10.49 16.63 -19.04
C PHE A 552 -9.02 16.33 -19.34
N SER A 553 -8.49 16.75 -20.52
CA SER A 553 -7.09 16.47 -20.88
C SER A 553 -6.10 17.24 -20.01
N SER A 554 -6.31 18.52 -19.75
CA SER A 554 -5.48 19.32 -18.85
C SER A 554 -5.66 18.87 -17.38
N ALA A 555 -6.88 18.50 -16.98
CA ALA A 555 -7.15 17.93 -15.67
C ALA A 555 -6.32 16.68 -15.41
N LEU A 556 -6.28 15.75 -16.36
CA LEU A 556 -5.46 14.52 -16.23
C LEU A 556 -3.97 14.81 -16.10
N GLN A 557 -3.47 15.83 -16.80
CA GLN A 557 -2.07 16.22 -16.70
C GLN A 557 -1.71 16.68 -15.28
N PHE A 558 -2.55 17.54 -14.66
CA PHE A 558 -2.35 17.98 -13.28
C PHE A 558 -2.43 16.82 -12.29
N CYS A 559 -3.40 15.91 -12.48
CA CYS A 559 -3.56 14.75 -11.62
C CYS A 559 -2.33 13.81 -11.68
N ARG A 560 -1.79 13.55 -12.86
CA ARG A 560 -0.57 12.74 -13.05
C ARG A 560 0.66 13.42 -12.47
N GLU A 561 0.79 14.73 -12.58
CA GLU A 561 1.86 15.50 -11.94
C GLU A 561 1.78 15.35 -10.41
N ALA A 562 0.56 15.41 -9.83
CA ALA A 562 0.35 15.19 -8.41
C ALA A 562 0.77 13.79 -7.97
N GLU A 563 0.34 12.74 -8.68
CA GLU A 563 0.69 11.34 -8.39
C GLU A 563 2.20 11.11 -8.46
N ALA A 564 2.84 11.58 -9.53
CA ALA A 564 4.29 11.48 -9.72
C ALA A 564 5.06 12.19 -8.60
N LEU A 565 4.57 13.34 -8.14
CA LEU A 565 5.20 14.08 -7.04
C LEU A 565 5.12 13.28 -5.72
N VAL A 566 3.97 12.67 -5.40
CA VAL A 566 3.81 11.80 -4.21
C VAL A 566 4.76 10.62 -4.27
N GLU A 567 4.83 9.92 -5.41
CA GLU A 567 5.71 8.76 -5.59
C GLU A 567 7.19 9.13 -5.50
N SER A 568 7.60 10.26 -6.10
CA SER A 568 9.01 10.70 -6.11
C SER A 568 9.54 11.07 -4.72
N LYS A 569 8.66 11.49 -3.81
CA LYS A 569 9.03 11.88 -2.45
C LYS A 569 9.02 10.71 -1.47
N HIS A 570 8.52 9.52 -1.89
CA HIS A 570 8.43 8.33 -1.06
C HIS A 570 7.71 8.57 0.28
N TRP A 571 6.73 9.48 0.31
CA TRP A 571 5.92 9.69 1.48
C TRP A 571 5.11 8.43 1.81
N SER A 572 5.13 8.01 3.06
CA SER A 572 4.31 6.89 3.56
C SER A 572 2.82 7.24 3.71
N ASP A 573 2.37 8.30 3.04
CA ASP A 573 1.02 8.85 3.12
C ASP A 573 0.08 8.16 2.11
N ARG A 574 -0.49 7.02 2.53
CA ARG A 574 -1.45 6.26 1.72
C ARG A 574 -2.72 7.05 1.39
N ASN A 575 -3.12 7.97 2.27
CA ASN A 575 -4.31 8.79 2.05
C ASN A 575 -4.06 9.83 0.96
N LEU A 576 -2.93 10.53 0.99
CA LEU A 576 -2.57 11.50 -0.05
C LEU A 576 -2.46 10.82 -1.43
N LEU A 577 -1.86 9.62 -1.49
CA LEU A 577 -1.81 8.84 -2.72
C LEU A 577 -3.22 8.46 -3.21
N ALA A 578 -4.12 8.07 -2.32
CA ALA A 578 -5.50 7.77 -2.66
C ALA A 578 -6.25 9.00 -3.21
N ILE A 579 -6.03 10.18 -2.65
CA ILE A 579 -6.61 11.44 -3.14
C ILE A 579 -6.12 11.76 -4.56
N THR A 580 -4.82 11.62 -4.84
CA THR A 580 -4.28 11.87 -6.19
C THR A 580 -4.82 10.85 -7.21
N ARG A 581 -4.91 9.59 -6.82
CA ARG A 581 -5.48 8.53 -7.67
C ARG A 581 -6.96 8.73 -7.94
N LEU A 582 -7.74 9.18 -6.96
CA LEU A 582 -9.14 9.54 -7.18
C LEU A 582 -9.26 10.65 -8.23
N ALA A 583 -8.41 11.67 -8.17
CA ALA A 583 -8.43 12.75 -9.15
C ALA A 583 -8.09 12.26 -10.57
N CYS A 584 -7.13 11.33 -10.72
CA CYS A 584 -6.84 10.66 -11.99
C CYS A 584 -8.01 9.79 -12.46
N ALA A 585 -8.58 9.00 -11.55
CA ALA A 585 -9.68 8.07 -11.83
C ALA A 585 -10.92 8.79 -12.36
N ASP A 586 -11.18 10.02 -11.91
CA ASP A 586 -12.30 10.84 -12.40
C ASP A 586 -12.21 11.07 -13.92
N VAL A 587 -11.06 11.44 -14.42
CA VAL A 587 -10.87 11.68 -15.86
C VAL A 587 -10.82 10.36 -16.64
N LEU A 588 -10.09 9.36 -16.12
CA LEU A 588 -9.97 8.05 -16.78
C LEU A 588 -11.34 7.36 -16.94
N TYR A 589 -12.23 7.53 -15.96
CA TYR A 589 -13.61 7.04 -16.06
C TYR A 589 -14.29 7.60 -17.29
N HIS A 590 -14.24 8.92 -17.49
CA HIS A 590 -14.91 9.59 -18.60
C HIS A 590 -14.31 9.19 -19.96
N GLN A 591 -13.05 8.76 -20.00
CA GLN A 591 -12.39 8.22 -21.19
C GLN A 591 -12.72 6.74 -21.47
N GLY A 592 -13.49 6.08 -20.58
CA GLY A 592 -13.94 4.70 -20.76
C GLY A 592 -13.10 3.63 -20.08
N GLU A 593 -12.09 4.02 -19.29
CA GLU A 593 -11.19 3.08 -18.55
C GLU A 593 -11.87 2.53 -17.28
N VAL A 594 -13.11 2.09 -17.41
CA VAL A 594 -14.01 1.77 -16.28
C VAL A 594 -13.47 0.66 -15.40
N GLN A 595 -12.86 -0.41 -15.97
CA GLN A 595 -12.30 -1.53 -15.21
C GLN A 595 -11.09 -1.09 -14.37
N LEU A 596 -10.21 -0.29 -14.97
CA LEU A 596 -9.04 0.27 -14.27
C LEU A 596 -9.49 1.15 -13.10
N VAL A 597 -10.47 2.01 -13.36
CA VAL A 597 -11.02 2.94 -12.36
C VAL A 597 -11.66 2.18 -11.20
N GLU A 598 -12.42 1.13 -11.44
CA GLU A 598 -13.02 0.32 -10.37
C GLU A 598 -11.95 -0.27 -9.45
N THR A 599 -10.88 -0.81 -10.02
CA THR A 599 -9.74 -1.33 -9.27
C THR A 599 -9.05 -0.24 -8.46
N MET A 600 -8.70 0.90 -9.09
CA MET A 600 -8.06 2.03 -8.42
C MET A 600 -8.88 2.55 -7.25
N LEU A 601 -10.18 2.75 -7.44
CA LEU A 601 -11.07 3.31 -6.41
C LEU A 601 -11.33 2.33 -5.27
N SER A 602 -11.35 1.02 -5.55
CA SER A 602 -11.47 0.00 -4.51
C SER A 602 -10.26 0.02 -3.56
N GLU A 603 -9.05 0.27 -4.09
CA GLU A 603 -7.83 0.46 -3.28
C GLU A 603 -7.82 1.80 -2.52
N CYS A 604 -8.42 2.86 -3.10
CA CYS A 604 -8.47 4.19 -2.49
C CYS A 604 -9.49 4.28 -1.34
N MET A 605 -10.52 3.46 -1.33
CA MET A 605 -11.67 3.61 -0.44
C MET A 605 -11.27 3.58 1.04
N GLU A 606 -10.52 2.57 1.48
CA GLU A 606 -10.14 2.42 2.89
C GLU A 606 -9.23 3.54 3.38
N PRO A 607 -8.14 3.92 2.68
CA PRO A 607 -7.33 5.07 3.07
C PRO A 607 -8.12 6.38 3.16
N MET A 608 -9.04 6.65 2.24
CA MET A 608 -9.84 7.87 2.26
C MET A 608 -10.90 7.88 3.36
N VAL A 609 -11.53 6.73 3.63
CA VAL A 609 -12.52 6.62 4.72
C VAL A 609 -11.87 6.76 6.09
N ARG A 610 -10.63 6.34 6.27
CA ARG A 610 -9.90 6.47 7.54
C ARG A 610 -9.08 7.74 7.68
N GLY A 611 -8.65 8.33 6.58
CA GLY A 611 -7.80 9.51 6.56
C GLY A 611 -8.56 10.82 6.35
N GLU A 612 -7.82 11.84 5.91
CA GLU A 612 -8.43 13.10 5.54
C GLU A 612 -9.26 12.95 4.27
N SER A 613 -10.46 13.46 4.31
CA SER A 613 -11.30 13.66 3.13
C SER A 613 -12.43 14.64 3.48
N TRP A 614 -12.87 15.40 2.50
CA TRP A 614 -13.99 16.32 2.63
C TRP A 614 -15.13 15.93 1.69
N VAL A 615 -16.28 16.52 1.88
CA VAL A 615 -17.52 16.13 1.20
C VAL A 615 -17.35 16.00 -0.31
N ASP A 616 -16.64 16.93 -0.97
CA ASP A 616 -16.51 16.92 -2.43
C ASP A 616 -15.69 15.71 -2.94
N LEU A 617 -14.66 15.28 -2.20
CA LEU A 617 -13.88 14.08 -2.52
C LEU A 617 -14.70 12.81 -2.29
N PHE A 618 -15.42 12.72 -1.17
CA PHE A 618 -16.31 11.57 -0.92
C PHE A 618 -17.41 11.46 -1.96
N THR A 619 -18.03 12.57 -2.32
CA THR A 619 -19.07 12.62 -3.38
C THR A 619 -18.49 12.07 -4.69
N ARG A 620 -17.28 12.48 -5.05
CA ARG A 620 -16.61 11.99 -6.27
C ARG A 620 -16.26 10.51 -6.17
N LEU A 621 -15.66 10.08 -5.08
CA LEU A 621 -15.28 8.69 -4.83
C LEU A 621 -16.49 7.75 -4.99
N PHE A 622 -17.54 8.01 -4.23
CA PHE A 622 -18.68 7.10 -4.19
C PHE A 622 -19.54 7.16 -5.48
N SER A 623 -19.63 8.32 -6.13
CA SER A 623 -20.30 8.45 -7.42
C SER A 623 -19.59 7.64 -8.51
N LEU A 624 -18.26 7.74 -8.62
CA LEU A 624 -17.48 6.99 -9.59
C LEU A 624 -17.45 5.50 -9.26
N LEU A 625 -17.33 5.15 -7.99
CA LEU A 625 -17.33 3.76 -7.55
C LEU A 625 -18.67 3.07 -7.83
N ALA A 626 -19.78 3.75 -7.57
CA ALA A 626 -21.12 3.23 -7.90
C ALA A 626 -21.29 3.02 -9.40
N ARG A 627 -20.87 4.00 -10.23
CA ARG A 627 -20.99 3.89 -11.70
C ARG A 627 -20.06 2.81 -12.26
N SER A 628 -18.80 2.77 -11.86
CA SER A 628 -17.86 1.77 -12.34
C SER A 628 -18.28 0.36 -11.94
N ARG A 629 -18.73 0.17 -10.71
CA ARG A 629 -19.25 -1.13 -10.23
C ARG A 629 -20.52 -1.55 -10.97
N LEU A 630 -21.41 -0.61 -11.33
CA LEU A 630 -22.57 -0.95 -12.15
C LEU A 630 -22.16 -1.60 -13.47
N HIS A 631 -21.10 -1.10 -14.11
CA HIS A 631 -20.61 -1.65 -15.37
C HIS A 631 -19.81 -2.95 -15.22
N VAL A 632 -19.03 -3.08 -14.13
CA VAL A 632 -18.08 -4.19 -13.94
C VAL A 632 -18.72 -5.35 -13.19
N SER A 633 -19.40 -5.06 -12.08
CA SER A 633 -19.82 -6.07 -11.07
C SER A 633 -21.34 -6.11 -10.86
N GLY A 634 -22.09 -5.15 -11.43
CA GLY A 634 -23.53 -5.10 -11.40
C GLY A 634 -24.13 -4.30 -10.24
N PHE A 635 -25.47 -4.33 -10.17
CA PHE A 635 -26.25 -3.45 -9.31
C PHE A 635 -25.97 -3.61 -7.82
N ASP A 636 -25.85 -4.85 -7.30
CA ASP A 636 -25.68 -5.10 -5.86
C ASP A 636 -24.40 -4.45 -5.31
N THR A 637 -23.32 -4.48 -6.08
CA THR A 637 -22.06 -3.87 -5.69
C THR A 637 -22.07 -2.35 -5.86
N ALA A 638 -22.81 -1.85 -6.85
CA ALA A 638 -22.98 -0.43 -7.08
C ALA A 638 -23.80 0.24 -5.97
N ILE A 639 -24.93 -0.39 -5.56
CA ILE A 639 -25.76 0.14 -4.49
C ILE A 639 -25.06 0.08 -3.14
N ALA A 640 -24.26 -0.97 -2.88
CA ALA A 640 -23.47 -1.08 -1.67
C ALA A 640 -22.42 0.06 -1.53
N ALA A 641 -21.91 0.60 -2.65
CA ALA A 641 -21.04 1.78 -2.60
C ALA A 641 -21.80 3.03 -2.12
N ILE A 642 -23.06 3.18 -2.53
CA ILE A 642 -23.91 4.30 -2.09
C ILE A 642 -24.32 4.13 -0.62
N ASP A 643 -24.63 2.91 -0.21
CA ASP A 643 -24.90 2.60 1.21
C ASP A 643 -23.70 2.97 2.08
N LYS A 644 -22.47 2.66 1.62
CA LYS A 644 -21.25 3.06 2.32
C LYS A 644 -21.07 4.58 2.38
N ALA A 645 -21.46 5.30 1.34
CA ALA A 645 -21.46 6.76 1.38
C ALA A 645 -22.40 7.33 2.47
N GLU A 646 -23.60 6.71 2.63
CA GLU A 646 -24.55 7.09 3.68
C GLU A 646 -24.00 6.79 5.08
N GLU A 647 -23.33 5.64 5.28
CA GLU A 647 -22.66 5.29 6.53
C GLU A 647 -21.58 6.33 6.89
N VAL A 648 -20.69 6.66 5.94
CA VAL A 648 -19.63 7.66 6.13
C VAL A 648 -20.23 9.04 6.42
N ALA A 649 -21.32 9.39 5.74
CA ALA A 649 -22.00 10.66 5.97
C ALA A 649 -22.55 10.79 7.39
N VAL A 650 -23.02 9.69 7.99
CA VAL A 650 -23.49 9.65 9.38
C VAL A 650 -22.31 9.67 10.33
N GLU A 651 -21.32 8.81 10.12
CA GLU A 651 -20.14 8.66 10.99
C GLU A 651 -19.34 9.96 11.12
N ARG A 652 -19.22 10.71 10.00
CA ARG A 652 -18.46 11.96 9.95
C ARG A 652 -19.31 13.23 10.08
N ALA A 653 -20.60 13.11 10.40
CA ALA A 653 -21.53 14.22 10.52
C ALA A 653 -21.56 15.14 9.28
N MET A 654 -21.62 14.53 8.07
CA MET A 654 -21.61 15.23 6.79
C MET A 654 -23.00 15.23 6.12
N PRO A 655 -23.93 16.13 6.46
CA PRO A 655 -25.28 16.12 5.90
C PRO A 655 -25.31 16.33 4.39
N ARG A 656 -24.38 17.10 3.81
CA ARG A 656 -24.25 17.28 2.36
C ARG A 656 -23.90 15.98 1.64
N LEU A 657 -23.01 15.15 2.20
CA LEU A 657 -22.68 13.84 1.64
C LEU A 657 -23.89 12.90 1.65
N LYS A 658 -24.70 12.96 2.72
CA LYS A 658 -25.95 12.19 2.81
C LYS A 658 -26.94 12.56 1.69
N ILE A 659 -27.07 13.84 1.39
CA ILE A 659 -27.88 14.33 0.28
C ILE A 659 -27.31 13.85 -1.06
N ALA A 660 -26.01 13.99 -1.28
CA ALA A 660 -25.33 13.53 -2.49
C ALA A 660 -25.52 12.01 -2.70
N ALA A 661 -25.42 11.20 -1.64
CA ALA A 661 -25.69 9.77 -1.70
C ALA A 661 -27.15 9.48 -2.12
N GLY A 662 -28.10 10.24 -1.59
CA GLY A 662 -29.50 10.16 -2.04
C GLY A 662 -29.69 10.49 -3.52
N ILE A 663 -29.00 11.50 -4.03
CA ILE A 663 -29.02 11.88 -5.46
C ILE A 663 -28.38 10.76 -6.30
N MET A 664 -27.24 10.21 -5.89
CA MET A 664 -26.60 9.06 -6.56
C MET A 664 -27.53 7.86 -6.61
N ARG A 665 -28.30 7.63 -5.54
CA ARG A 665 -29.29 6.54 -5.47
C ARG A 665 -30.42 6.73 -6.50
N ILE A 666 -30.94 7.97 -6.64
CA ILE A 666 -31.95 8.28 -7.68
C ILE A 666 -31.38 7.96 -9.06
N ASP A 667 -30.18 8.47 -9.37
CA ASP A 667 -29.53 8.29 -10.66
C ASP A 667 -29.29 6.80 -10.98
N LEU A 668 -28.77 6.03 -10.02
CA LEU A 668 -28.53 4.60 -10.18
C LEU A 668 -29.83 3.82 -10.42
N LEU A 669 -30.86 4.07 -9.63
CA LEU A 669 -32.16 3.40 -9.74
C LEU A 669 -32.86 3.67 -11.08
N VAL A 670 -32.79 4.92 -11.57
CA VAL A 670 -33.30 5.28 -12.89
C VAL A 670 -32.57 4.52 -14.01
N ARG A 671 -31.24 4.43 -13.92
CA ARG A 671 -30.38 3.72 -14.90
C ARG A 671 -30.70 2.22 -15.01
N VAL A 672 -31.06 1.59 -13.90
CA VAL A 672 -31.40 0.16 -13.88
C VAL A 672 -32.91 -0.10 -14.05
N GLY A 673 -33.73 0.94 -14.25
CA GLY A 673 -35.16 0.81 -14.51
C GLY A 673 -36.03 0.57 -13.26
N MET A 674 -35.49 0.75 -12.06
CA MET A 674 -36.25 0.62 -10.78
C MET A 674 -37.01 1.92 -10.44
N ILE A 675 -37.99 2.26 -11.26
CA ILE A 675 -38.61 3.59 -11.28
C ILE A 675 -39.36 3.93 -9.99
N GLU A 676 -40.14 2.99 -9.43
CA GLU A 676 -40.86 3.22 -8.17
C GLU A 676 -39.89 3.53 -7.01
N SER A 677 -38.78 2.76 -6.91
CA SER A 677 -37.74 2.99 -5.93
C SER A 677 -37.03 4.35 -6.14
N ALA A 678 -36.84 4.76 -7.41
CA ALA A 678 -36.27 6.06 -7.76
C ALA A 678 -37.18 7.23 -7.34
N VAL A 679 -38.50 7.10 -7.51
CA VAL A 679 -39.48 8.08 -7.05
C VAL A 679 -39.42 8.21 -5.53
N GLN A 680 -39.44 7.10 -4.78
CA GLN A 680 -39.32 7.11 -3.32
C GLN A 680 -37.98 7.73 -2.85
N ALA A 681 -36.88 7.44 -3.54
CA ALA A 681 -35.59 8.04 -3.24
C ALA A 681 -35.61 9.57 -3.47
N SER A 682 -36.28 10.03 -4.55
CA SER A 682 -36.45 11.44 -4.84
C SER A 682 -37.26 12.17 -3.77
N GLU A 683 -38.37 11.58 -3.31
CA GLU A 683 -39.17 12.12 -2.21
C GLU A 683 -38.35 12.26 -0.91
N LYS A 684 -37.51 11.28 -0.61
CA LYS A 684 -36.59 11.35 0.56
C LYS A 684 -35.59 12.49 0.44
N VAL A 685 -34.99 12.70 -0.74
CA VAL A 685 -34.05 13.80 -0.99
C VAL A 685 -34.74 15.15 -0.83
N VAL A 686 -35.96 15.33 -1.37
CA VAL A 686 -36.76 16.55 -1.19
C VAL A 686 -37.07 16.80 0.28
N ALA A 687 -37.45 15.76 1.03
CA ALA A 687 -37.73 15.87 2.46
C ALA A 687 -36.46 16.20 3.26
N MET A 688 -35.31 15.65 2.90
CA MET A 688 -34.02 16.00 3.51
C MET A 688 -33.63 17.45 3.22
N ARG A 689 -33.82 17.92 1.96
CA ARG A 689 -33.53 19.29 1.57
C ARG A 689 -34.32 20.32 2.41
N GLY A 690 -35.59 20.02 2.69
CA GLY A 690 -36.43 20.90 3.52
C GLY A 690 -36.02 20.96 5.00
N ARG A 691 -35.18 20.02 5.49
CA ARG A 691 -34.73 19.97 6.89
C ARG A 691 -33.28 20.44 7.08
N VAL A 692 -32.50 20.44 6.02
CA VAL A 692 -31.11 20.92 6.02
C VAL A 692 -31.15 22.43 5.75
N ASP A 693 -30.28 23.18 6.45
CA ASP A 693 -30.10 24.62 6.17
C ASP A 693 -29.91 24.78 4.65
N PRO A 694 -30.74 25.64 4.00
CA PRO A 694 -30.62 25.91 2.55
C PRO A 694 -29.22 26.30 2.12
N ASN A 695 -28.42 26.78 3.10
CA ASN A 695 -27.03 27.18 2.90
C ASN A 695 -26.05 25.99 2.81
N ASN A 696 -26.47 24.77 3.19
CA ASN A 696 -25.65 23.54 3.06
C ASN A 696 -25.87 22.80 1.75
N TRP A 697 -26.57 23.41 0.79
CA TRP A 697 -26.82 22.90 -0.55
C TRP A 697 -26.04 23.76 -1.54
N THR A 698 -24.95 23.27 -2.05
CA THR A 698 -24.13 24.02 -3.01
C THR A 698 -24.68 23.90 -4.43
N TRP A 699 -24.11 24.65 -5.35
CA TRP A 699 -24.46 24.59 -6.77
C TRP A 699 -24.33 23.16 -7.33
N ARG A 700 -23.36 22.39 -6.84
CA ARG A 700 -23.07 21.04 -7.31
C ARG A 700 -24.20 20.07 -7.00
N GLU A 701 -24.62 19.99 -5.73
CA GLU A 701 -25.77 19.16 -5.36
C GLU A 701 -27.05 19.58 -6.08
N ALA A 702 -27.22 20.90 -6.32
CA ALA A 702 -28.35 21.41 -7.09
C ALA A 702 -28.35 20.89 -8.52
N TYR A 703 -27.22 20.95 -9.21
CA TYR A 703 -27.11 20.48 -10.60
C TYR A 703 -27.22 18.96 -10.70
N ASP A 704 -26.56 18.22 -9.81
CA ASP A 704 -26.65 16.77 -9.76
C ASP A 704 -28.09 16.31 -9.52
N TYR A 705 -28.83 17.02 -8.66
CA TYR A 705 -30.25 16.73 -8.40
C TYR A 705 -31.13 17.08 -9.61
N GLU A 706 -30.92 18.22 -10.24
CA GLU A 706 -31.68 18.62 -11.46
C GLU A 706 -31.46 17.60 -12.60
N ILE A 707 -30.22 17.10 -12.77
CA ILE A 707 -29.89 16.06 -13.74
C ILE A 707 -30.59 14.73 -13.41
N ALA A 708 -30.49 14.26 -12.17
CA ALA A 708 -31.14 13.01 -11.76
C ALA A 708 -32.66 13.09 -11.86
N SER A 709 -33.25 14.25 -11.49
CA SER A 709 -34.70 14.52 -11.62
C SER A 709 -35.15 14.55 -13.07
N ALA A 710 -34.38 15.21 -13.93
CA ALA A 710 -34.71 15.25 -15.37
C ALA A 710 -34.70 13.86 -16.02
N ARG A 711 -33.73 12.99 -15.62
CA ARG A 711 -33.75 11.57 -16.07
C ARG A 711 -34.99 10.85 -15.57
N LEU A 712 -35.33 11.01 -14.29
CA LEU A 712 -36.51 10.37 -13.72
C LEU A 712 -37.80 10.84 -14.44
N VAL A 713 -37.97 12.15 -14.65
CA VAL A 713 -39.13 12.74 -15.36
C VAL A 713 -39.21 12.27 -16.81
N LEU A 714 -38.05 12.12 -17.49
CA LEU A 714 -37.99 11.60 -18.86
C LEU A 714 -38.44 10.14 -18.92
N VAL A 715 -38.02 9.28 -18.00
CA VAL A 715 -38.40 7.87 -17.96
C VAL A 715 -39.87 7.70 -17.56
N LEU A 716 -40.44 8.61 -16.78
CA LEU A 716 -41.86 8.66 -16.46
C LEU A 716 -42.74 9.10 -17.69
N GLY A 717 -42.12 9.43 -18.81
CA GLY A 717 -42.81 9.79 -20.05
C GLY A 717 -43.08 11.29 -20.24
N HIS A 718 -42.62 12.13 -19.33
CA HIS A 718 -42.82 13.58 -19.41
C HIS A 718 -41.66 14.28 -20.14
N ALA A 719 -41.47 13.93 -21.41
CA ALA A 719 -40.31 14.35 -22.19
C ALA A 719 -40.20 15.88 -22.37
N GLN A 720 -41.29 16.59 -22.56
CA GLN A 720 -41.28 18.06 -22.69
C GLN A 720 -40.84 18.72 -21.37
N THR A 721 -41.41 18.30 -20.24
CA THR A 721 -41.07 18.84 -18.93
C THR A 721 -39.57 18.60 -18.59
N ALA A 722 -39.06 17.41 -18.93
CA ALA A 722 -37.62 17.11 -18.78
C ALA A 722 -36.77 18.02 -19.68
N LEU A 723 -37.19 18.25 -20.92
CA LEU A 723 -36.48 19.13 -21.86
C LEU A 723 -36.42 20.57 -21.37
N ASP A 724 -37.53 21.14 -20.90
CA ASP A 724 -37.60 22.52 -20.41
C ASP A 724 -36.68 22.72 -19.20
N ALA A 725 -36.62 21.74 -18.28
CA ALA A 725 -35.70 21.76 -17.13
C ALA A 725 -34.22 21.69 -17.59
N LEU A 726 -33.93 20.80 -18.55
CA LEU A 726 -32.56 20.63 -19.07
C LEU A 726 -32.10 21.87 -19.87
N GLU A 727 -32.98 22.52 -20.65
CA GLU A 727 -32.66 23.78 -21.34
C GLU A 727 -32.27 24.88 -20.37
N THR A 728 -33.00 24.98 -19.27
CA THR A 728 -32.67 25.92 -18.18
C THR A 728 -31.29 25.62 -17.58
N LEU A 729 -31.01 24.34 -17.31
CA LEU A 729 -29.74 23.89 -16.75
C LEU A 729 -28.59 24.11 -17.72
N ILE A 730 -28.74 23.79 -18.99
CA ILE A 730 -27.75 24.01 -20.05
C ILE A 730 -27.40 25.51 -20.15
N ALA A 731 -28.41 26.38 -20.17
CA ALA A 731 -28.17 27.82 -20.24
C ALA A 731 -27.42 28.35 -19.03
N LYS A 732 -27.73 27.86 -17.81
CA LYS A 732 -27.07 28.21 -16.58
C LYS A 732 -25.63 27.68 -16.52
N SER A 733 -25.43 26.39 -16.79
CA SER A 733 -24.07 25.78 -16.76
C SER A 733 -23.16 26.35 -17.84
N SER A 734 -23.69 26.75 -18.99
CA SER A 734 -22.90 27.41 -20.03
C SER A 734 -22.39 28.79 -19.61
N ARG A 735 -23.23 29.56 -18.93
CA ARG A 735 -22.90 30.89 -18.41
C ARG A 735 -21.86 30.78 -17.29
N ASP A 736 -22.00 29.78 -16.42
CA ASP A 736 -21.20 29.62 -15.22
C ASP A 736 -19.92 28.80 -15.50
N GLY A 737 -19.61 28.43 -16.75
CA GLY A 737 -18.40 27.72 -17.16
C GLY A 737 -18.31 26.24 -16.69
N GLN A 738 -19.47 25.62 -16.39
CA GLN A 738 -19.56 24.29 -15.81
C GLN A 738 -19.75 23.21 -16.88
N GLY A 739 -18.70 22.98 -17.65
CA GLY A 739 -18.70 22.10 -18.82
C GLY A 739 -19.11 20.65 -18.55
N TYR A 740 -18.74 20.11 -17.38
CA TYR A 740 -19.14 18.76 -16.96
C TYR A 740 -20.67 18.58 -16.90
N HIS A 741 -21.36 19.45 -16.16
CA HIS A 741 -22.81 19.36 -15.99
C HIS A 741 -23.56 19.73 -17.29
N ARG A 742 -23.03 20.69 -18.06
CA ARG A 742 -23.55 21.05 -19.37
C ARG A 742 -23.52 19.83 -20.31
N LEU A 743 -22.41 19.10 -20.39
CA LEU A 743 -22.28 17.93 -21.25
C LEU A 743 -23.31 16.86 -20.90
N ILE A 744 -23.47 16.55 -19.61
CA ILE A 744 -24.47 15.56 -19.17
C ILE A 744 -25.87 16.02 -19.49
N ALA A 745 -26.19 17.29 -19.23
CA ALA A 745 -27.51 17.84 -19.53
C ALA A 745 -27.85 17.82 -21.04
N GLU A 746 -26.88 18.17 -21.91
CA GLU A 746 -27.04 18.10 -23.35
C GLU A 746 -27.28 16.66 -23.84
N ILE A 747 -26.55 15.66 -23.29
CA ILE A 747 -26.76 14.25 -23.68
C ILE A 747 -28.17 13.77 -23.31
N ILE A 748 -28.65 14.11 -22.11
CA ILE A 748 -30.04 13.77 -21.71
C ILE A 748 -31.05 14.53 -22.55
N ALA A 749 -30.80 15.81 -22.88
CA ALA A 749 -31.67 16.64 -23.70
C ALA A 749 -31.83 16.09 -25.12
N VAL A 750 -30.85 15.37 -25.67
CA VAL A 750 -30.99 14.64 -26.94
C VAL A 750 -32.21 13.70 -26.89
N ARG A 751 -32.28 12.86 -25.84
CA ARG A 751 -33.41 11.91 -25.68
C ARG A 751 -34.71 12.62 -25.36
N ALA A 752 -34.68 13.64 -24.51
CA ALA A 752 -35.85 14.40 -24.14
C ALA A 752 -36.45 15.12 -25.35
N ALA A 753 -35.66 15.81 -26.16
CA ALA A 753 -36.09 16.50 -27.37
C ALA A 753 -36.62 15.51 -28.44
N TRP A 754 -35.93 14.37 -28.61
CA TRP A 754 -36.38 13.32 -29.54
C TRP A 754 -37.77 12.78 -29.15
N ASN A 755 -37.94 12.44 -27.88
CA ASN A 755 -39.20 11.90 -27.35
C ASN A 755 -40.32 12.95 -27.30
N ALA A 756 -39.98 14.25 -27.17
CA ALA A 756 -40.95 15.36 -27.30
C ALA A 756 -41.30 15.74 -28.75
N GLY A 757 -40.73 15.01 -29.75
CA GLY A 757 -40.93 15.29 -31.16
C GLY A 757 -40.12 16.45 -31.75
N GLN A 758 -39.24 17.08 -30.96
CA GLN A 758 -38.39 18.21 -31.36
C GLN A 758 -37.08 17.72 -31.98
N GLN A 759 -37.19 17.04 -33.15
CA GLN A 759 -36.05 16.31 -33.75
C GLN A 759 -34.87 17.22 -34.13
N ASP A 760 -35.08 18.44 -34.57
CA ASP A 760 -34.02 19.40 -34.92
C ASP A 760 -33.25 19.85 -33.67
N LYS A 761 -33.93 20.07 -32.55
CA LYS A 761 -33.25 20.32 -31.27
C LYS A 761 -32.45 19.11 -30.80
N ALA A 762 -32.97 17.89 -30.96
CA ALA A 762 -32.24 16.66 -30.64
C ALA A 762 -30.92 16.55 -31.43
N LEU A 763 -30.94 16.88 -32.73
CA LEU A 763 -29.74 16.94 -33.57
C LEU A 763 -28.76 18.02 -33.04
N SER A 764 -29.25 19.22 -32.75
CA SER A 764 -28.42 20.33 -32.26
C SER A 764 -27.72 19.96 -30.94
N TYR A 765 -28.45 19.38 -29.96
CA TYR A 765 -27.85 18.90 -28.69
C TYR A 765 -26.87 17.79 -28.93
N MET A 766 -27.13 16.85 -29.82
CA MET A 766 -26.21 15.78 -30.17
C MET A 766 -24.88 16.31 -30.72
N GLN A 767 -24.97 17.28 -31.65
CA GLN A 767 -23.80 17.92 -32.26
C GLN A 767 -22.97 18.68 -31.19
N SER A 768 -23.64 19.43 -30.31
CA SER A 768 -23.00 20.17 -29.23
C SER A 768 -22.32 19.23 -28.23
N ALA A 769 -23.01 18.20 -27.77
CA ALA A 769 -22.46 17.23 -26.81
C ALA A 769 -21.23 16.48 -27.37
N ILE A 770 -21.32 16.07 -28.68
CA ILE A 770 -20.17 15.43 -29.33
C ILE A 770 -18.98 16.40 -29.46
N ALA A 771 -19.23 17.66 -29.81
CA ALA A 771 -18.18 18.66 -29.92
C ALA A 771 -17.45 18.91 -28.60
N LEU A 772 -18.18 18.91 -27.47
CA LEU A 772 -17.60 19.03 -26.13
C LEU A 772 -16.79 17.81 -25.72
N ALA A 773 -17.30 16.62 -25.99
CA ALA A 773 -16.72 15.37 -25.48
C ALA A 773 -15.53 14.86 -26.31
N ARG A 774 -15.59 15.00 -27.66
CA ARG A 774 -14.61 14.39 -28.57
C ARG A 774 -13.18 14.89 -28.38
N ALA A 775 -13.03 16.18 -28.04
CA ALA A 775 -11.72 16.78 -27.82
C ALA A 775 -10.92 16.12 -26.69
N HIS A 776 -11.62 15.42 -25.80
CA HIS A 776 -11.09 14.79 -24.62
C HIS A 776 -11.30 13.27 -24.56
N GLU A 777 -11.82 12.69 -25.67
CA GLU A 777 -12.18 11.27 -25.78
C GLU A 777 -13.19 10.78 -24.72
N ALA A 778 -14.04 11.69 -24.22
CA ALA A 778 -14.96 11.46 -23.12
C ALA A 778 -16.21 10.66 -23.54
N THR A 779 -16.01 9.40 -23.93
CA THR A 779 -17.05 8.51 -24.46
C THR A 779 -18.01 7.99 -23.40
N GLN A 780 -17.54 7.86 -22.14
CA GLN A 780 -18.30 7.19 -21.07
C GLN A 780 -19.59 7.92 -20.72
N PHE A 781 -19.64 9.24 -20.86
CA PHE A 781 -20.87 10.01 -20.64
C PHE A 781 -22.06 9.53 -21.48
N PHE A 782 -21.81 9.14 -22.73
CA PHE A 782 -22.82 8.62 -23.64
C PHE A 782 -23.17 7.16 -23.36
N ILE A 783 -22.16 6.36 -22.99
CA ILE A 783 -22.34 4.95 -22.66
C ILE A 783 -23.17 4.79 -21.39
N ASP A 784 -22.96 5.66 -20.41
CA ASP A 784 -23.71 5.69 -19.15
C ASP A 784 -25.22 5.94 -19.36
N GLU A 785 -25.63 6.57 -20.45
CA GLU A 785 -27.07 6.79 -20.77
C GLU A 785 -27.78 5.53 -21.27
N GLY A 786 -27.05 4.43 -21.42
CA GLY A 786 -27.64 3.12 -21.69
C GLY A 786 -28.12 2.89 -23.12
N PRO A 787 -28.78 1.72 -23.36
CA PRO A 787 -29.16 1.30 -24.68
C PRO A 787 -30.22 2.19 -25.35
N GLU A 788 -31.05 2.86 -24.57
CA GLU A 788 -32.07 3.78 -25.11
C GLU A 788 -31.43 4.99 -25.82
N PHE A 789 -30.28 5.45 -25.30
CA PHE A 789 -29.52 6.50 -25.97
C PHE A 789 -28.99 6.02 -27.33
N ALA A 790 -28.48 4.78 -27.40
CA ALA A 790 -28.07 4.19 -28.69
C ALA A 790 -29.19 4.06 -29.70
N VAL A 791 -30.42 3.76 -29.24
CA VAL A 791 -31.60 3.74 -30.09
C VAL A 791 -31.88 5.15 -30.63
N THR A 792 -31.85 6.14 -29.77
CA THR A 792 -32.06 7.55 -30.16
C THR A 792 -30.97 8.03 -31.13
N LEU A 793 -29.73 7.74 -30.88
CA LEU A 793 -28.61 8.08 -31.76
C LEU A 793 -28.80 7.48 -33.15
N ARG A 794 -29.16 6.20 -33.25
CA ARG A 794 -29.43 5.54 -34.51
C ARG A 794 -30.65 6.15 -35.25
N ALA A 795 -31.65 6.57 -34.49
CA ALA A 795 -32.85 7.22 -35.09
C ALA A 795 -32.48 8.61 -35.64
N ILE A 796 -31.68 9.40 -34.95
CA ILE A 796 -31.15 10.69 -35.42
C ILE A 796 -30.33 10.50 -36.70
N VAL A 797 -29.38 9.57 -36.71
CA VAL A 797 -28.56 9.26 -37.90
C VAL A 797 -29.40 8.77 -39.07
N ARG A 798 -30.47 7.98 -38.85
CA ARG A 798 -31.38 7.55 -39.89
C ARG A 798 -32.21 8.71 -40.47
N ARG A 799 -32.60 9.67 -39.63
CA ARG A 799 -33.43 10.80 -40.03
C ARG A 799 -32.65 11.87 -40.77
N PHE A 800 -31.44 12.22 -40.27
CA PHE A 800 -30.68 13.37 -40.80
C PHE A 800 -29.45 12.96 -41.65
N GLY A 801 -29.09 11.68 -41.64
CA GLY A 801 -27.91 11.16 -42.31
C GLY A 801 -26.61 11.49 -41.64
N LEU A 802 -25.56 10.76 -41.98
CA LEU A 802 -24.20 11.01 -41.43
C LEU A 802 -23.59 12.36 -41.88
N LYS A 803 -24.11 12.94 -42.97
CA LYS A 803 -23.69 14.26 -43.45
C LYS A 803 -24.03 15.41 -42.50
N ALA A 804 -24.94 15.20 -41.55
CA ALA A 804 -25.24 16.15 -40.50
C ALA A 804 -24.10 16.27 -39.46
N PHE A 805 -23.09 15.40 -39.50
CA PHE A 805 -21.99 15.34 -38.56
C PHE A 805 -20.64 15.49 -39.29
N SER A 806 -19.66 16.04 -38.61
CA SER A 806 -18.27 16.04 -39.11
C SER A 806 -17.67 14.62 -39.15
N VAL A 807 -16.63 14.42 -39.94
CA VAL A 807 -15.93 13.12 -40.04
C VAL A 807 -15.46 12.63 -38.67
N ASP A 808 -14.83 13.52 -37.90
CA ASP A 808 -14.36 13.20 -36.52
C ASP A 808 -15.51 12.87 -35.57
N ALA A 809 -16.69 13.52 -35.73
CA ALA A 809 -17.88 13.21 -34.95
C ALA A 809 -18.44 11.82 -35.30
N VAL A 810 -18.40 11.42 -36.56
CA VAL A 810 -18.80 10.08 -37.01
C VAL A 810 -17.85 9.01 -36.41
N ASP A 811 -16.54 9.26 -36.44
CA ASP A 811 -15.56 8.35 -35.82
C ASP A 811 -15.80 8.23 -34.30
N PHE A 812 -15.99 9.34 -33.61
CA PHE A 812 -16.32 9.36 -32.19
C PHE A 812 -17.61 8.60 -31.86
N MET A 813 -18.68 8.79 -32.64
CA MET A 813 -19.94 8.04 -32.51
C MET A 813 -19.75 6.54 -32.74
N SER A 814 -18.90 6.15 -33.69
CA SER A 814 -18.62 4.73 -33.95
C SER A 814 -17.95 4.05 -32.74
N ARG A 815 -17.07 4.75 -32.05
CA ARG A 815 -16.46 4.26 -30.79
C ARG A 815 -17.49 4.11 -29.67
N ILE A 816 -18.41 5.07 -29.51
CA ILE A 816 -19.51 4.96 -28.54
C ILE A 816 -20.35 3.71 -28.82
N VAL A 817 -20.74 3.47 -30.08
CA VAL A 817 -21.58 2.32 -30.45
C VAL A 817 -20.82 1.00 -30.39
N GLY A 818 -19.56 0.98 -30.80
CA GLY A 818 -18.75 -0.25 -30.88
C GLY A 818 -18.30 -0.80 -29.54
N HIS A 819 -17.92 0.05 -28.59
CA HIS A 819 -17.35 -0.35 -27.30
C HIS A 819 -18.36 -0.39 -26.16
N GLY A 820 -19.39 0.47 -26.19
CA GLY A 820 -20.23 0.72 -25.02
C GLY A 820 -21.43 -0.20 -24.89
N PHE A 821 -22.05 -0.59 -25.99
CA PHE A 821 -23.35 -1.27 -25.93
C PHE A 821 -23.29 -2.81 -26.11
N GLN A 822 -22.12 -3.38 -26.37
CA GLN A 822 -21.90 -4.83 -26.45
C GLN A 822 -21.64 -5.51 -25.10
N ARG A 823 -21.33 -4.75 -24.04
CA ARG A 823 -20.88 -5.26 -22.73
C ARG A 823 -21.87 -5.08 -21.58
N GLN A 824 -23.17 -5.00 -21.82
CA GLN A 824 -24.09 -5.07 -20.67
C GLN A 824 -24.12 -6.49 -20.08
N PRO A 825 -23.87 -6.69 -18.79
CA PRO A 825 -24.04 -7.98 -18.15
C PRO A 825 -25.51 -8.40 -18.26
N LYS A 826 -25.74 -9.69 -18.52
CA LYS A 826 -27.07 -10.35 -18.61
C LYS A 826 -27.91 -10.24 -17.32
N THR A 827 -27.46 -9.48 -16.33
CA THR A 827 -27.98 -9.39 -14.97
C THR A 827 -29.20 -8.47 -14.81
N ALA A 828 -29.42 -7.51 -15.69
CA ALA A 828 -30.59 -6.61 -15.58
C ALA A 828 -31.92 -7.35 -15.79
N ILE A 829 -31.96 -8.37 -16.65
CA ILE A 829 -33.17 -9.16 -16.93
C ILE A 829 -33.40 -10.23 -15.86
N ALA A 830 -32.34 -10.80 -15.27
CA ALA A 830 -32.47 -11.81 -14.22
C ALA A 830 -32.85 -11.24 -12.83
N MET A 831 -32.73 -9.93 -12.61
CA MET A 831 -33.09 -9.28 -11.35
C MET A 831 -34.57 -8.88 -11.27
N GLN A 832 -35.20 -8.56 -12.36
CA GLN A 832 -36.64 -8.34 -12.40
C GLN A 832 -37.42 -9.60 -11.95
N GLU A 833 -36.85 -10.79 -12.22
CA GLU A 833 -37.44 -12.08 -11.82
C GLU A 833 -37.24 -12.42 -10.31
N ARG A 834 -36.27 -11.78 -9.63
CA ARG A 834 -35.97 -12.07 -8.21
C ARG A 834 -36.71 -11.18 -7.21
N ILE A 835 -37.09 -9.96 -7.62
CA ILE A 835 -37.66 -8.97 -6.70
C ILE A 835 -39.20 -9.10 -6.61
N ASP A 836 -39.87 -9.53 -7.69
CA ASP A 836 -41.33 -9.52 -7.73
C ASP A 836 -42.00 -10.81 -7.25
N GLY A 837 -41.26 -11.91 -6.98
CA GLY A 837 -41.91 -13.18 -6.62
C GLY A 837 -43.04 -13.62 -7.55
N VAL A 838 -43.21 -12.94 -8.68
CA VAL A 838 -44.24 -13.15 -9.68
C VAL A 838 -43.59 -13.80 -10.90
N LYS A 839 -44.03 -14.98 -11.22
CA LYS A 839 -43.72 -15.65 -12.48
C LYS A 839 -43.86 -14.62 -13.62
N PRO A 840 -42.95 -14.60 -14.62
CA PRO A 840 -43.15 -13.77 -15.79
C PRO A 840 -44.49 -14.13 -16.38
N SER A 841 -45.42 -13.21 -16.20
CA SER A 841 -46.74 -13.37 -16.74
C SER A 841 -46.61 -13.38 -18.24
N ALA A 842 -47.13 -14.40 -18.83
CA ALA A 842 -47.66 -14.49 -20.16
C ALA A 842 -48.36 -13.17 -20.64
N GLY A 843 -47.56 -12.15 -20.99
CA GLY A 843 -48.09 -10.83 -21.32
C GLY A 843 -47.72 -10.29 -22.69
N LEU A 844 -46.57 -10.72 -23.23
CA LEU A 844 -46.12 -10.22 -24.55
C LEU A 844 -46.85 -10.93 -25.71
N LEU A 845 -47.06 -12.23 -25.64
CA LEU A 845 -47.74 -13.01 -26.68
C LEU A 845 -48.87 -13.81 -26.04
N SER A 846 -50.05 -13.87 -26.72
CA SER A 846 -51.10 -14.76 -26.28
C SER A 846 -50.68 -16.24 -26.46
N GLY A 847 -51.30 -17.17 -25.76
CA GLY A 847 -50.98 -18.60 -25.88
C GLY A 847 -51.03 -19.12 -27.33
N ARG A 848 -51.89 -18.53 -28.14
CA ARG A 848 -52.02 -18.83 -29.59
C ARG A 848 -50.84 -18.26 -30.39
N GLU A 849 -50.45 -17.03 -30.10
CA GLU A 849 -49.25 -16.39 -30.69
C GLU A 849 -47.97 -17.09 -30.33
N THR A 850 -47.85 -17.59 -29.10
CA THR A 850 -46.73 -18.42 -28.66
C THR A 850 -46.63 -19.74 -29.41
N SER A 851 -47.76 -20.39 -29.63
CA SER A 851 -47.82 -21.61 -30.42
C SER A 851 -47.43 -21.41 -31.91
N VAL A 852 -47.86 -20.27 -32.49
CA VAL A 852 -47.46 -19.88 -33.85
C VAL A 852 -46.00 -19.57 -33.92
N LEU A 853 -45.44 -18.89 -32.91
CA LEU A 853 -44.01 -18.53 -32.84
C LEU A 853 -43.12 -19.76 -32.69
N LYS A 854 -43.55 -20.76 -31.91
CA LYS A 854 -42.85 -22.05 -31.79
C LYS A 854 -42.69 -22.75 -33.14
N LEU A 855 -43.80 -22.90 -33.84
CA LEU A 855 -43.79 -23.53 -35.17
C LEU A 855 -43.05 -22.72 -36.23
N LEU A 856 -42.99 -21.37 -36.03
CA LEU A 856 -42.18 -20.49 -36.84
C LEU A 856 -40.67 -20.72 -36.59
N ALA A 857 -40.28 -20.90 -35.32
CA ALA A 857 -38.89 -21.21 -34.94
C ALA A 857 -38.46 -22.59 -35.45
N ASP A 858 -39.36 -23.55 -35.48
CA ASP A 858 -39.16 -24.88 -36.06
C ASP A 858 -39.10 -24.87 -37.61
N GLY A 859 -39.12 -23.72 -38.24
CA GLY A 859 -38.99 -23.58 -39.70
C GLY A 859 -40.27 -23.89 -40.52
N ARG A 860 -41.40 -24.15 -39.88
CA ARG A 860 -42.65 -24.57 -40.55
C ARG A 860 -43.21 -23.46 -41.44
N SER A 861 -43.67 -23.80 -42.63
CA SER A 861 -44.40 -22.89 -43.54
C SER A 861 -45.77 -22.48 -42.98
N ASN A 862 -46.35 -21.37 -43.47
CA ASN A 862 -47.67 -20.92 -43.01
C ASN A 862 -48.74 -22.00 -43.19
N LYS A 863 -48.65 -22.81 -44.28
CA LYS A 863 -49.57 -23.92 -44.57
C LYS A 863 -49.44 -25.08 -43.60
N GLU A 864 -48.18 -25.38 -43.15
CA GLU A 864 -47.95 -26.40 -42.16
C GLU A 864 -48.35 -25.93 -40.75
N MET A 865 -48.13 -24.65 -40.43
CA MET A 865 -48.60 -24.05 -39.18
C MET A 865 -50.13 -24.05 -39.11
N ALA A 866 -50.79 -23.72 -40.20
CA ALA A 866 -52.24 -23.74 -40.30
C ALA A 866 -52.78 -25.13 -40.01
N ARG A 867 -52.22 -26.16 -40.62
CA ARG A 867 -52.61 -27.57 -40.38
C ARG A 867 -52.34 -28.02 -38.95
N SER A 868 -51.13 -27.66 -38.37
CA SER A 868 -50.76 -28.06 -37.03
C SER A 868 -51.61 -27.41 -35.93
N LEU A 869 -52.20 -26.24 -36.21
CA LEU A 869 -52.96 -25.47 -35.23
C LEU A 869 -54.49 -25.50 -35.53
N ASP A 870 -54.91 -26.22 -36.56
CA ASP A 870 -56.31 -26.33 -37.06
C ASP A 870 -56.94 -24.96 -37.26
N ILE A 871 -56.28 -24.09 -38.05
CA ILE A 871 -56.72 -22.73 -38.42
C ILE A 871 -56.42 -22.47 -39.87
N SER A 872 -57.00 -21.40 -40.39
CA SER A 872 -56.73 -20.98 -41.78
C SER A 872 -55.36 -20.36 -41.97
N GLU A 873 -54.73 -20.45 -43.13
CA GLU A 873 -53.48 -19.74 -43.46
C GLU A 873 -53.64 -18.22 -43.31
N ALA A 874 -54.82 -17.66 -43.53
CA ALA A 874 -55.15 -16.25 -43.31
C ALA A 874 -55.04 -15.90 -41.81
N THR A 875 -55.51 -16.79 -40.94
CA THR A 875 -55.39 -16.66 -39.45
C THR A 875 -53.94 -16.73 -38.98
N VAL A 876 -53.12 -17.65 -39.56
CA VAL A 876 -51.70 -17.70 -39.32
C VAL A 876 -50.99 -16.39 -39.69
N LYS A 877 -51.28 -15.84 -40.88
CA LYS A 877 -50.72 -14.53 -41.29
C LYS A 877 -51.14 -13.40 -40.39
N PHE A 878 -52.41 -13.41 -39.90
CA PHE A 878 -52.85 -12.44 -38.88
C PHE A 878 -52.04 -12.52 -37.57
N HIS A 879 -51.88 -13.73 -37.04
CA HIS A 879 -51.06 -13.93 -35.83
C HIS A 879 -49.60 -13.53 -36.04
N LEU A 880 -49.00 -13.87 -37.18
CA LEU A 880 -47.66 -13.46 -37.54
C LEU A 880 -47.49 -11.93 -37.60
N LYS A 881 -48.47 -11.23 -38.16
CA LYS A 881 -48.50 -9.75 -38.19
C LYS A 881 -48.50 -9.18 -36.75
N ASN A 882 -49.32 -9.76 -35.88
CA ASN A 882 -49.38 -9.31 -34.46
C ASN A 882 -48.12 -9.67 -33.72
N ILE A 883 -47.56 -10.85 -33.94
CA ILE A 883 -46.25 -11.29 -33.36
C ILE A 883 -45.14 -10.33 -33.80
N TYR A 884 -45.08 -9.97 -35.08
CA TYR A 884 -44.07 -9.05 -35.61
C TYR A 884 -44.23 -7.65 -35.03
N ALA A 885 -45.47 -7.17 -34.88
CA ALA A 885 -45.75 -5.88 -34.22
C ALA A 885 -45.33 -5.91 -32.73
N LYS A 886 -45.63 -6.99 -32.00
CA LYS A 886 -45.33 -7.14 -30.58
C LYS A 886 -43.84 -7.34 -30.31
N LEU A 887 -43.13 -8.02 -31.24
CA LEU A 887 -41.68 -8.23 -31.15
C LEU A 887 -40.83 -7.10 -31.76
N GLY A 888 -41.48 -6.08 -32.34
CA GLY A 888 -40.82 -4.96 -33.01
C GLY A 888 -40.00 -5.36 -34.24
N VAL A 889 -40.39 -6.42 -34.96
CA VAL A 889 -39.65 -6.97 -36.09
C VAL A 889 -40.48 -6.90 -37.38
N SER A 890 -39.82 -6.86 -38.55
CA SER A 890 -40.48 -6.72 -39.84
C SER A 890 -40.34 -7.95 -40.75
N ARG A 891 -39.54 -8.95 -40.35
CA ARG A 891 -39.21 -10.13 -41.17
C ARG A 891 -39.24 -11.42 -40.37
N ARG A 892 -39.61 -12.51 -41.03
CA ARG A 892 -39.69 -13.87 -40.48
C ARG A 892 -38.41 -14.32 -39.75
N GLY A 893 -37.25 -14.14 -40.37
CA GLY A 893 -35.95 -14.54 -39.79
C GLY A 893 -35.58 -13.72 -38.52
N MET A 894 -35.97 -12.45 -38.46
CA MET A 894 -35.80 -11.62 -37.28
C MET A 894 -36.70 -12.05 -36.13
N ALA A 895 -37.96 -12.46 -36.44
CA ALA A 895 -38.85 -12.99 -35.40
C ALA A 895 -38.33 -14.30 -34.78
N VAL A 896 -37.72 -15.17 -35.58
CA VAL A 896 -37.06 -16.39 -35.09
C VAL A 896 -35.81 -16.05 -34.25
N SER A 897 -35.00 -15.12 -34.71
CA SER A 897 -33.79 -14.69 -33.99
C SER A 897 -34.15 -14.06 -32.63
N VAL A 898 -35.16 -13.17 -32.59
CA VAL A 898 -35.62 -12.54 -31.35
C VAL A 898 -36.31 -13.57 -30.45
N SER A 899 -37.04 -14.52 -31.00
CA SER A 899 -37.66 -15.61 -30.25
C SER A 899 -36.61 -16.48 -29.53
N ASN A 900 -35.53 -16.82 -30.23
CA ASN A 900 -34.42 -17.58 -29.65
C ASN A 900 -33.60 -16.78 -28.62
N GLN A 901 -33.39 -15.47 -28.86
CA GLN A 901 -32.72 -14.58 -27.93
C GLN A 901 -33.51 -14.32 -26.65
N LEU A 902 -34.83 -14.25 -26.74
CA LEU A 902 -35.73 -14.02 -25.61
C LEU A 902 -36.29 -15.30 -24.98
N ASN A 903 -35.88 -16.47 -25.45
CA ASN A 903 -36.32 -17.80 -24.99
C ASN A 903 -37.83 -17.95 -24.90
N LEU A 904 -38.59 -17.30 -25.82
CA LEU A 904 -40.07 -17.25 -25.85
C LEU A 904 -40.74 -18.58 -26.27
N THR A 905 -39.95 -19.54 -26.73
CA THR A 905 -40.43 -20.84 -27.21
C THR A 905 -40.21 -21.99 -26.25
N GLY A 906 -39.45 -21.76 -25.09
CA GLY A 906 -39.29 -22.77 -24.02
C GLY A 906 -38.94 -24.17 -24.57
N GLY A 907 -37.78 -24.29 -25.19
CA GLY A 907 -37.23 -25.54 -25.63
C GLY A 907 -35.95 -25.89 -24.89
N SER A 908 -35.91 -27.04 -24.28
CA SER A 908 -34.90 -27.71 -23.43
C SER A 908 -33.47 -27.45 -23.75
#